data_c448bd36ddb19a29512693ca1d63e73e
#
_entry.id   c448bd36ddb19a29512693ca1d63e73e
#
_cell.length_a   1.000
_cell.length_b   1.000
_cell.length_c   1.000
_cell.angle_alpha   90.00
_cell.angle_beta   90.00
_cell.angle_gamma   90.00
#
_symmetry.space_group_name_H-M   'P 1'
#
loop_
_entity.id
_entity.type
_entity.pdbx_description
1 polymer ?
#
loop_
_entity_poly.entity_id
_entity_poly.type
_entity_poly.pdbx_seq_one_letter_code
_entity_poly.pdbx_strand_id
1 'polypeptide(L)'
;MFRKLIVLICFTWLVSQYSNTFVWSDETVQEEKTELVKPAEEKKSEFKEFDQVVKGSQNYKGLFSLYLQKTSLYCEILPSQLNWPFFCMMSISRGIGMPRMPAGTTLDEWLLVWKRVGNYLHLVRQNVRFQAKRGTPIARAVDLAYNDSVLFSLEIESIHPVRNSLLVDISPVFISDLPHLEXKVGAAVGSSAKFEKKLSSWGEIKAFPGNVELKVSIVYDAGXGSMDTVPDSRGVQXEVHYSLVGLPDTKYRXRLADDRLGHFLTVIKDYSSQIDEEPFVRYVNRWHLQKADMNAKVSPPEEPIIFYIEKTVPYRFRSYIRQGVLEWNKAFEKIGFVDALEVRVQKDNESWDPEDARYNTIRWIAGASFAIGPSRVNPLSGQILDADILINEGFVRSWQRKYTTFFDQVQQERDHWIESSPFKCNMASGLSHQMNFMATAMAVRELVGLDGEMPEEYLGQALKALTMHEVGHTLGLRHNFKASSMLSLDQLNDKTRSALLGSVMDYDPVNIAPKGEAQGNYYTTTIGPWDYWAIEYAYKPIESKIPEDELPELSKIAARAPSPELAYGTDGDVSWYRYRDLDPLVNRWDLGNDPLAFARQRMEVISELWMELVDKVTEEGMGYQRVRRAFGTLLNEYSRAMFLAXRYIGGQYHHRDHRGDPDGRLPFVPVPADKQREALRXLKEHALSDSAFDFPPELLNSLAFNHWRHWGIRXRQPQRLDXPLHXLILNNQXQXLERLFYPNVLARIQDTELKFDXANXLTMPELFSXITDAVWSELGHKLGGQRRLNSDSFISSFRRGLQREHLKILVKLVLEVXXGXPEDARSLAWRDLGXISXRIDEKIRXXXNXLDDYTSAHLGXSLARIQKALDASFHIERR
;
A
#
# COMPACT_ATOMS: atom_id res chain seq x y z
N MET A 1 -38.11 -34.11 -8.50
CA MET A 1 -39.48 -34.04 -8.01
C MET A 1 -39.59 -33.99 -6.48
N PHE A 2 -38.54 -34.27 -5.74
CA PHE A 2 -38.56 -34.26 -4.27
C PHE A 2 -38.14 -32.93 -3.58
N ARG A 3 -37.74 -31.94 -4.33
CA ARG A 3 -37.30 -30.64 -3.76
C ARG A 3 -38.36 -29.55 -3.75
N LYS A 4 -39.51 -29.76 -4.37
CA LYS A 4 -40.61 -28.77 -4.40
C LYS A 4 -41.67 -29.01 -3.36
N LEU A 5 -41.61 -30.12 -2.60
CA LEU A 5 -42.63 -30.45 -1.59
C LEU A 5 -42.26 -29.93 -0.19
N ILE A 6 -41.03 -29.58 0.07
CA ILE A 6 -40.61 -29.13 1.41
C ILE A 6 -40.86 -27.63 1.61
N VAL A 7 -40.99 -26.85 0.54
CA VAL A 7 -41.23 -25.38 0.64
C VAL A 7 -42.71 -25.08 0.93
N LEU A 8 -43.61 -26.01 0.59
CA LEU A 8 -45.07 -25.77 0.81
C LEU A 8 -45.55 -26.13 2.23
N ILE A 9 -44.79 -26.92 2.98
CA ILE A 9 -45.17 -27.36 4.33
C ILE A 9 -44.73 -26.34 5.39
N CYS A 10 -43.72 -25.53 5.12
CA CYS A 10 -43.26 -24.47 6.05
C CYS A 10 -44.14 -23.20 6.02
N PHE A 11 -44.89 -22.99 4.94
CA PHE A 11 -45.76 -21.80 4.84
C PHE A 11 -47.13 -21.94 5.49
N THR A 12 -47.58 -23.16 5.74
CA THR A 12 -48.90 -23.41 6.36
C THR A 12 -48.85 -23.47 7.90
N TRP A 13 -47.66 -23.53 8.50
CA TRP A 13 -47.51 -23.60 9.95
C TRP A 13 -47.35 -22.21 10.63
N LEU A 14 -47.07 -21.15 9.85
CA LEU A 14 -46.88 -19.80 10.39
C LEU A 14 -48.14 -18.92 10.40
N VAL A 15 -49.28 -19.40 9.86
CA VAL A 15 -50.52 -18.61 9.79
C VAL A 15 -51.52 -19.01 10.90
N SER A 16 -51.22 -20.06 11.70
CA SER A 16 -52.16 -20.61 12.69
C SER A 16 -51.96 -20.10 14.14
N GLN A 17 -51.06 -19.13 14.39
CA GLN A 17 -50.76 -18.71 15.76
C GLN A 17 -51.12 -17.22 16.09
N TYR A 18 -51.80 -16.51 15.18
CA TYR A 18 -52.20 -15.14 15.51
C TYR A 18 -53.69 -14.91 15.22
N SER A 19 -54.54 -15.45 16.10
CA SER A 19 -55.93 -15.00 16.26
C SER A 19 -56.20 -14.86 17.74
N ASN A 20 -55.96 -13.70 18.29
CA ASN A 20 -56.48 -13.35 19.59
C ASN A 20 -57.22 -12.02 19.51
N THR A 21 -58.43 -12.11 19.85
CA THR A 21 -59.54 -11.18 19.95
C THR A 21 -59.21 -9.86 20.65
N PHE A 22 -59.56 -8.78 19.97
CA PHE A 22 -59.70 -7.46 20.60
C PHE A 22 -61.03 -7.39 21.36
N VAL A 23 -60.95 -7.09 22.64
CA VAL A 23 -62.13 -6.78 23.48
C VAL A 23 -62.10 -5.26 23.70
N TRP A 24 -63.13 -4.60 23.29
CA TRP A 24 -63.45 -3.21 23.63
C TRP A 24 -63.94 -3.12 25.05
N SER A 25 -63.36 -2.29 25.91
CA SER A 25 -63.87 -1.94 27.22
C SER A 25 -64.38 -0.51 27.20
N ASP A 26 -65.68 -0.39 27.60
CA ASP A 26 -66.35 0.91 27.83
C ASP A 26 -65.71 1.62 29.03
N GLU A 27 -65.31 2.86 28.83
CA GLU A 27 -64.85 3.77 29.91
C GLU A 27 -66.14 4.46 30.53
N THR A 28 -66.38 4.21 31.77
CA THR A 28 -67.33 4.98 32.58
C THR A 28 -66.57 6.18 33.20
N VAL A 29 -67.13 7.36 32.97
CA VAL A 29 -66.65 8.63 33.58
C VAL A 29 -67.09 8.66 35.05
N GLN A 30 -66.10 8.78 35.98
CA GLN A 30 -66.45 9.09 37.40
C GLN A 30 -66.08 10.54 37.71
N GLU A 31 -66.88 11.25 38.35
CA GLU A 31 -66.71 12.63 38.83
C GLU A 31 -65.64 12.70 39.95
N GLU A 32 -64.68 13.59 39.79
CA GLU A 32 -63.64 13.88 40.76
C GLU A 32 -64.13 14.85 41.88
N LYS A 33 -63.93 14.47 43.10
CA LYS A 33 -64.06 15.39 44.26
C LYS A 33 -62.72 16.15 44.44
N THR A 34 -62.85 17.46 44.55
CA THR A 34 -61.75 18.37 44.81
C THR A 34 -61.20 18.22 46.22
N GLU A 35 -59.99 17.70 46.40
CA GLU A 35 -59.30 17.78 47.68
C GLU A 35 -58.29 18.95 47.63
N LEU A 36 -58.17 19.63 48.77
CA LEU A 36 -57.25 20.76 49.01
C LEU A 36 -55.82 20.40 48.81
N VAL A 37 -55.16 21.21 47.96
CA VAL A 37 -53.74 21.11 47.59
C VAL A 37 -52.84 21.38 48.82
N LYS A 38 -52.09 20.40 49.28
CA LYS A 38 -50.93 20.60 50.15
C LYS A 38 -49.80 21.31 49.36
N PRO A 39 -48.95 22.16 49.99
CA PRO A 39 -47.83 22.78 49.30
C PRO A 39 -46.96 21.69 48.71
N ALA A 40 -46.55 21.88 47.45
CA ALA A 40 -45.65 20.97 46.72
C ALA A 40 -44.34 20.79 47.49
N GLU A 41 -44.05 19.57 47.90
CA GLU A 41 -42.69 19.18 48.26
C GLU A 41 -41.78 19.53 47.05
N GLU A 42 -40.72 20.29 47.28
CA GLU A 42 -39.69 20.52 46.25
C GLU A 42 -39.22 19.15 45.74
N LYS A 43 -39.55 18.82 44.48
CA LYS A 43 -39.01 17.64 43.84
C LYS A 43 -37.49 17.80 43.87
N LYS A 44 -36.77 16.99 44.61
CA LYS A 44 -35.34 16.89 44.56
C LYS A 44 -34.99 16.74 43.07
N SER A 45 -34.12 17.67 42.61
CA SER A 45 -33.61 17.59 41.25
C SER A 45 -33.04 16.18 40.99
N GLU A 46 -33.45 15.56 39.92
CA GLU A 46 -32.98 14.23 39.48
C GLU A 46 -31.48 14.23 39.19
N PHE A 47 -30.90 15.40 38.95
CA PHE A 47 -29.52 15.60 38.62
C PHE A 47 -28.79 16.37 39.75
N LYS A 48 -27.47 16.12 39.88
CA LYS A 48 -26.58 16.82 40.81
C LYS A 48 -26.46 18.29 40.39
N GLU A 49 -26.21 19.17 41.39
CA GLU A 49 -25.90 20.58 41.07
C GLU A 49 -24.62 20.72 40.24
N PHE A 50 -24.67 21.47 39.15
CA PHE A 50 -23.54 21.60 38.19
C PHE A 50 -22.27 22.09 38.93
N ASP A 51 -22.37 23.19 39.66
CA ASP A 51 -21.22 23.77 40.34
C ASP A 51 -20.61 22.86 41.40
N GLN A 52 -21.39 21.99 42.00
CA GLN A 52 -20.91 20.98 42.92
C GLN A 52 -20.09 19.89 42.22
N VAL A 53 -20.55 19.43 41.05
CA VAL A 53 -19.85 18.38 40.30
C VAL A 53 -18.48 18.88 39.79
N VAL A 54 -18.42 20.12 39.29
CA VAL A 54 -17.17 20.67 38.71
C VAL A 54 -16.28 21.41 39.76
N LYS A 55 -16.68 21.44 41.02
CA LYS A 55 -15.97 22.16 42.07
C LYS A 55 -14.53 21.64 42.21
N GLY A 56 -13.56 22.57 42.09
CA GLY A 56 -12.13 22.25 42.23
C GLY A 56 -11.51 21.56 40.99
N SER A 57 -12.24 21.48 39.88
CA SER A 57 -11.71 20.92 38.63
C SER A 57 -10.75 21.88 37.94
N GLN A 58 -9.84 21.32 37.14
CA GLN A 58 -9.07 22.07 36.16
C GLN A 58 -9.91 22.22 34.89
N ASN A 59 -10.05 23.45 34.41
CA ASN A 59 -11.03 23.77 33.37
C ASN A 59 -10.31 24.08 32.06
N TYR A 60 -10.88 23.52 30.93
CA TYR A 60 -10.38 23.73 29.57
C TYR A 60 -11.58 24.20 28.72
N LYS A 61 -11.48 25.40 28.14
CA LYS A 61 -12.56 25.98 27.33
C LYS A 61 -12.20 25.88 25.83
N GLY A 62 -13.06 25.23 25.05
CA GLY A 62 -12.86 25.07 23.60
C GLY A 62 -14.12 24.64 22.91
N LEU A 63 -13.98 23.83 21.86
CA LEU A 63 -15.11 23.23 21.11
C LEU A 63 -16.12 22.62 22.09
N PHE A 64 -15.61 21.88 23.07
CA PHE A 64 -16.33 21.43 24.25
C PHE A 64 -15.65 22.01 25.49
N SER A 65 -16.40 22.40 26.50
CA SER A 65 -15.84 22.79 27.80
C SER A 65 -15.58 21.54 28.64
N LEU A 66 -14.36 21.40 29.14
CA LEU A 66 -13.94 20.20 29.87
C LEU A 66 -13.54 20.57 31.30
N TYR A 67 -13.82 19.66 32.21
CA TYR A 67 -13.55 19.84 33.66
C TYR A 67 -12.88 18.57 34.17
N LEU A 68 -11.56 18.63 34.38
CA LEU A 68 -10.76 17.51 34.91
C LEU A 68 -10.78 17.55 36.44
N GLN A 69 -11.36 16.53 37.05
CA GLN A 69 -11.41 16.37 38.49
C GLN A 69 -10.86 14.99 38.86
N LYS A 70 -9.65 14.98 39.47
CA LYS A 70 -8.92 13.74 39.76
C LYS A 70 -8.70 12.91 38.46
N THR A 71 -9.43 11.81 38.31
CA THR A 71 -9.30 10.91 37.15
C THR A 71 -10.49 11.01 36.21
N SER A 72 -11.54 11.77 36.58
CA SER A 72 -12.73 11.95 35.74
C SER A 72 -12.59 13.22 34.90
N LEU A 73 -12.90 13.11 33.62
CA LEU A 73 -12.96 14.24 32.70
C LEU A 73 -14.43 14.46 32.29
N TYR A 74 -15.01 15.49 32.88
CA TYR A 74 -16.38 15.88 32.56
C TYR A 74 -16.38 16.75 31.30
N CYS A 75 -17.36 16.50 30.44
CA CYS A 75 -17.56 17.27 29.20
C CYS A 75 -18.94 17.92 29.25
N GLU A 76 -18.96 19.24 29.05
CA GLU A 76 -20.20 20.01 28.93
C GLU A 76 -20.62 20.11 27.47
N ILE A 77 -21.83 19.62 27.17
CA ILE A 77 -22.42 19.62 25.84
C ILE A 77 -23.61 20.59 25.80
N LEU A 78 -23.47 21.63 24.97
CA LEU A 78 -24.51 22.64 24.79
C LEU A 78 -25.71 22.04 24.00
N PRO A 79 -26.94 22.57 24.21
CA PRO A 79 -28.09 22.11 23.38
C PRO A 79 -27.85 22.22 21.88
N SER A 80 -27.12 23.25 21.42
CA SER A 80 -26.77 23.46 20.01
C SER A 80 -25.79 22.40 19.47
N GLN A 81 -25.08 21.69 20.33
CA GLN A 81 -24.11 20.66 19.97
C GLN A 81 -24.76 19.25 19.91
N LEU A 82 -25.99 19.12 20.41
CA LEU A 82 -26.73 17.86 20.31
C LEU A 82 -27.13 17.58 18.85
N ASN A 83 -26.91 16.35 18.40
CA ASN A 83 -27.18 15.89 17.03
C ASN A 83 -26.32 16.64 15.98
N TRP A 84 -25.29 17.36 16.40
CA TRP A 84 -24.39 18.09 15.53
C TRP A 84 -23.11 17.27 15.33
N PRO A 85 -22.71 16.96 14.06
CA PRO A 85 -21.57 16.08 13.86
C PRO A 85 -20.24 16.78 14.13
N PHE A 86 -19.32 16.03 14.74
CA PHE A 86 -17.94 16.43 14.93
C PHE A 86 -17.02 15.27 14.53
N PHE A 87 -15.76 15.56 14.21
CA PHE A 87 -14.81 14.60 13.70
C PHE A 87 -13.90 14.16 14.83
N CYS A 88 -13.69 12.84 14.98
CA CYS A 88 -12.74 12.26 15.94
C CYS A 88 -11.62 11.60 15.16
N MET A 89 -10.44 12.19 15.20
CA MET A 89 -9.22 11.65 14.59
C MET A 89 -8.39 10.97 15.67
N MET A 90 -7.87 9.78 15.39
CA MET A 90 -7.09 8.99 16.35
C MET A 90 -5.72 8.67 15.79
N SER A 91 -4.68 8.84 16.59
CA SER A 91 -3.30 8.49 16.24
C SER A 91 -2.50 8.06 17.47
N ILE A 92 -1.39 7.38 17.23
CA ILE A 92 -0.45 7.00 18.28
C ILE A 92 0.55 8.15 18.43
N SER A 93 0.50 8.89 19.55
CA SER A 93 1.47 9.94 19.82
C SER A 93 2.76 9.38 20.42
N ARG A 94 2.68 8.27 21.16
CA ARG A 94 3.85 7.52 21.64
C ARG A 94 3.60 6.03 21.47
N GLY A 95 4.44 5.39 20.66
CA GLY A 95 4.29 4.00 20.29
C GLY A 95 5.26 3.06 20.99
N ILE A 96 5.23 1.80 20.57
CA ILE A 96 6.11 0.74 21.07
C ILE A 96 7.24 0.39 20.07
N GLY A 97 7.41 1.22 19.05
CA GLY A 97 8.46 1.03 18.05
C GLY A 97 8.07 0.08 16.95
N MET A 98 9.09 -0.28 16.16
CA MET A 98 8.90 -1.13 14.99
C MET A 98 8.90 -2.63 15.36
N PRO A 99 8.28 -3.43 14.53
CA PRO A 99 7.78 -3.10 13.18
C PRO A 99 6.32 -2.62 13.09
N ARG A 100 5.59 -2.48 14.19
CA ARG A 100 4.14 -2.42 14.06
C ARG A 100 3.46 -1.12 14.51
N MET A 101 3.93 -0.45 15.55
CA MET A 101 3.21 0.71 16.10
C MET A 101 4.15 1.85 16.50
N PRO A 102 4.80 2.52 15.53
CA PRO A 102 5.59 3.71 15.86
C PRO A 102 4.72 4.93 16.16
N ALA A 103 5.32 5.94 16.78
CA ALA A 103 4.68 7.25 16.98
C ALA A 103 4.26 7.85 15.62
N GLY A 104 3.16 8.57 15.59
CA GLY A 104 2.59 9.17 14.39
C GLY A 104 1.66 8.27 13.61
N THR A 105 1.55 6.98 13.98
CA THR A 105 0.65 6.04 13.28
C THR A 105 -0.80 6.52 13.37
N THR A 106 -1.42 6.76 12.22
CA THR A 106 -2.85 7.05 12.11
C THR A 106 -3.65 5.77 12.41
N LEU A 107 -4.63 5.84 13.29
CA LEU A 107 -5.44 4.70 13.69
C LEU A 107 -6.78 4.65 12.98
N ASP A 108 -7.63 5.66 13.19
CA ASP A 108 -8.95 5.73 12.56
C ASP A 108 -9.48 7.17 12.63
N GLU A 109 -10.57 7.42 11.93
CA GLU A 109 -11.26 8.70 11.92
C GLU A 109 -12.77 8.47 11.80
N TRP A 110 -13.52 9.10 12.69
CA TRP A 110 -14.98 8.84 12.79
C TRP A 110 -15.74 10.16 12.83
N LEU A 111 -16.89 10.17 12.17
CA LEU A 111 -17.88 11.24 12.32
C LEU A 111 -18.82 10.83 13.45
N LEU A 112 -18.86 11.62 14.53
CA LEU A 112 -19.57 11.33 15.75
C LEU A 112 -20.64 12.40 16.01
N VAL A 113 -21.70 12.01 16.72
CA VAL A 113 -22.70 12.94 17.26
C VAL A 113 -23.04 12.56 18.69
N TRP A 114 -23.40 13.58 19.49
CA TRP A 114 -24.01 13.40 20.81
C TRP A 114 -25.53 13.37 20.68
N LYS A 115 -26.19 12.30 21.15
CA LYS A 115 -27.66 12.18 21.14
C LYS A 115 -28.17 11.97 22.56
N ARG A 116 -29.11 12.81 23.02
CA ARG A 116 -29.74 12.64 24.32
C ARG A 116 -30.83 11.57 24.20
N VAL A 117 -30.86 10.61 25.12
CA VAL A 117 -31.86 9.55 25.25
C VAL A 117 -32.25 9.46 26.73
N GLY A 118 -33.34 10.15 27.09
CA GLY A 118 -33.78 10.24 28.50
C GLY A 118 -32.69 10.92 29.36
N ASN A 119 -32.20 10.21 30.36
CA ASN A 119 -31.17 10.66 31.31
C ASN A 119 -29.77 10.25 30.89
N TYR A 120 -29.61 9.78 29.64
CA TYR A 120 -28.31 9.37 29.09
C TYR A 120 -27.95 10.20 27.88
N LEU A 121 -26.64 10.37 27.68
CA LEU A 121 -26.07 10.94 26.46
C LEU A 121 -25.34 9.82 25.71
N HIS A 122 -25.81 9.52 24.51
CA HIS A 122 -25.21 8.50 23.65
C HIS A 122 -24.15 9.14 22.77
N LEU A 123 -22.96 8.52 22.67
CA LEU A 123 -21.97 8.81 21.64
C LEU A 123 -22.24 7.89 20.46
N VAL A 124 -22.56 8.47 19.32
CA VAL A 124 -23.03 7.73 18.15
C VAL A 124 -22.11 8.00 16.95
N ARG A 125 -21.64 6.92 16.30
CA ARG A 125 -20.88 6.99 15.05
C ARG A 125 -21.87 6.99 13.89
N GLN A 126 -21.80 8.03 13.08
CA GLN A 126 -22.74 8.19 11.97
C GLN A 126 -22.40 7.26 10.80
N ASN A 127 -23.45 6.70 10.19
CA ASN A 127 -23.34 5.94 8.94
C ASN A 127 -23.40 6.95 7.78
N VAL A 128 -22.24 7.24 7.21
CA VAL A 128 -22.06 8.29 6.18
C VAL A 128 -22.09 7.76 4.75
N ARG A 129 -22.22 6.44 4.59
CA ARG A 129 -22.06 5.78 3.28
C ARG A 129 -23.34 5.75 2.43
N PHE A 130 -24.49 5.94 3.04
CA PHE A 130 -25.79 5.78 2.38
C PHE A 130 -26.60 7.05 2.50
N GLN A 131 -27.17 7.51 1.39
CA GLN A 131 -27.97 8.73 1.41
C GLN A 131 -29.09 8.69 0.36
N ALA A 132 -30.04 9.59 0.50
CA ALA A 132 -31.08 9.88 -0.48
C ALA A 132 -31.59 11.30 -0.25
N LYS A 133 -32.17 11.90 -1.27
CA LYS A 133 -32.70 13.29 -1.23
C LYS A 133 -33.76 13.40 -0.12
N ARG A 134 -33.52 14.25 0.85
CA ARG A 134 -34.41 14.47 2.01
C ARG A 134 -35.83 14.79 1.57
N GLY A 135 -36.81 14.32 2.34
CA GLY A 135 -38.23 14.54 2.09
C GLY A 135 -38.89 13.61 1.10
N THR A 136 -38.11 12.67 0.51
CA THR A 136 -38.63 11.70 -0.47
C THR A 136 -39.00 10.38 0.20
N PRO A 137 -39.89 9.56 -0.41
CA PRO A 137 -40.16 8.21 0.10
C PRO A 137 -38.91 7.33 0.18
N ILE A 138 -37.98 7.43 -0.79
CA ILE A 138 -36.75 6.63 -0.77
C ILE A 138 -35.83 7.03 0.40
N ALA A 139 -35.81 8.31 0.79
CA ALA A 139 -35.06 8.75 1.95
C ALA A 139 -35.56 8.04 3.23
N ARG A 140 -36.89 7.92 3.38
CA ARG A 140 -37.48 7.18 4.52
C ARG A 140 -37.08 5.69 4.51
N ALA A 141 -37.03 5.09 3.33
CA ALA A 141 -36.57 3.70 3.18
C ALA A 141 -35.09 3.53 3.57
N VAL A 142 -34.22 4.50 3.14
CA VAL A 142 -32.80 4.51 3.49
C VAL A 142 -32.61 4.66 5.00
N ASP A 143 -33.35 5.59 5.62
CA ASP A 143 -33.31 5.81 7.08
C ASP A 143 -33.72 4.54 7.87
N LEU A 144 -34.65 3.74 7.32
CA LEU A 144 -35.06 2.48 7.95
C LEU A 144 -34.07 1.35 7.76
N ALA A 145 -33.28 1.40 6.66
CA ALA A 145 -32.37 0.32 6.29
C ALA A 145 -30.96 0.46 6.91
N TYR A 146 -30.49 1.69 7.13
CA TYR A 146 -29.09 1.97 7.46
C TYR A 146 -28.97 2.82 8.73
N ASN A 147 -28.78 2.14 9.87
CA ASN A 147 -28.67 2.79 11.17
C ASN A 147 -27.25 3.30 11.46
N ASP A 148 -27.17 4.30 12.32
CA ASP A 148 -25.93 4.72 13.00
C ASP A 148 -25.54 3.67 14.05
N SER A 149 -24.31 3.72 14.53
CA SER A 149 -23.83 2.84 15.61
C SER A 149 -23.73 3.60 16.92
N VAL A 150 -24.44 3.11 17.95
CA VAL A 150 -24.32 3.64 19.31
C VAL A 150 -23.09 3.00 19.97
N LEU A 151 -22.06 3.81 20.28
CA LEU A 151 -20.79 3.32 20.83
C LEU A 151 -20.78 3.32 22.36
N PHE A 152 -21.33 4.37 22.98
CA PHE A 152 -21.35 4.54 24.44
C PHE A 152 -22.65 5.19 24.85
N SER A 153 -23.08 4.87 26.08
CA SER A 153 -24.21 5.51 26.78
C SER A 153 -23.67 6.04 28.10
N LEU A 154 -23.64 7.36 28.26
CA LEU A 154 -23.10 8.03 29.43
C LEU A 154 -24.21 8.64 30.26
N GLU A 155 -24.22 8.43 31.58
CA GLU A 155 -25.19 9.04 32.50
C GLU A 155 -24.97 10.56 32.52
N ILE A 156 -26.09 11.32 32.45
CA ILE A 156 -26.02 12.78 32.58
C ILE A 156 -25.87 13.08 34.06
N GLU A 157 -24.73 13.60 34.47
CA GLU A 157 -24.40 13.91 35.88
C GLU A 157 -25.12 15.17 36.37
N SER A 158 -25.26 16.14 35.46
CA SER A 158 -25.86 17.44 35.80
C SER A 158 -26.40 18.13 34.54
N ILE A 159 -27.36 19.03 34.77
CA ILE A 159 -27.84 19.98 33.74
C ILE A 159 -27.61 21.40 34.27
N HIS A 160 -26.91 22.23 33.51
CA HIS A 160 -26.59 23.60 33.93
C HIS A 160 -27.87 24.47 33.97
N PRO A 161 -28.17 25.12 35.09
CA PRO A 161 -29.46 25.81 35.28
C PRO A 161 -29.78 26.95 34.33
N VAL A 162 -28.74 27.57 33.76
CA VAL A 162 -28.89 28.72 32.82
C VAL A 162 -28.67 28.29 31.37
N ARG A 163 -27.57 27.56 31.09
CA ARG A 163 -27.20 27.17 29.73
C ARG A 163 -27.99 25.96 29.19
N ASN A 164 -28.64 25.20 30.10
CA ASN A 164 -29.30 23.93 29.79
C ASN A 164 -28.34 22.91 29.15
N SER A 165 -27.04 23.09 29.32
CA SER A 165 -26.00 22.19 28.86
C SER A 165 -25.97 20.91 29.71
N LEU A 166 -25.58 19.82 29.10
CA LEU A 166 -25.49 18.48 29.74
C LEU A 166 -24.05 18.25 30.17
N LEU A 167 -23.85 17.75 31.38
CA LEU A 167 -22.52 17.39 31.88
C LEU A 167 -22.43 15.87 32.00
N VAL A 168 -21.42 15.28 31.33
CA VAL A 168 -21.18 13.84 31.35
C VAL A 168 -19.70 13.53 31.61
N ASP A 169 -19.40 12.40 32.27
CA ASP A 169 -18.01 11.91 32.36
C ASP A 169 -17.65 11.14 31.09
N ILE A 170 -16.71 11.67 30.31
CA ILE A 170 -16.24 11.05 29.08
C ILE A 170 -15.05 10.10 29.29
N SER A 171 -14.60 9.93 30.55
CA SER A 171 -13.47 9.03 30.84
C SER A 171 -13.74 7.58 30.39
N PRO A 172 -14.94 7.02 30.55
CA PRO A 172 -15.20 5.65 30.05
C PRO A 172 -15.09 5.49 28.53
N VAL A 173 -15.21 6.57 27.78
CA VAL A 173 -15.05 6.55 26.31
C VAL A 173 -13.56 6.44 25.93
N PHE A 174 -12.74 7.33 26.44
CA PHE A 174 -11.37 7.51 25.98
C PHE A 174 -10.34 6.69 26.78
N ILE A 175 -10.61 6.42 28.09
CA ILE A 175 -9.81 5.47 28.86
C ILE A 175 -10.42 4.08 28.66
N SER A 176 -10.28 3.59 27.44
CA SER A 176 -10.80 2.30 26.97
C SER A 176 -9.98 1.86 25.76
N ASP A 177 -10.24 0.66 25.24
CA ASP A 177 -9.66 0.21 23.96
C ASP A 177 -10.51 0.72 22.77
N LEU A 178 -10.84 2.02 22.78
CA LEU A 178 -11.64 2.66 21.73
C LEU A 178 -11.09 2.39 20.33
N PRO A 179 -9.75 2.50 20.09
CA PRO A 179 -9.20 2.25 18.76
C PRO A 179 -8.95 0.77 18.43
N HIS A 180 -9.40 -0.18 19.24
CA HIS A 180 -9.26 -1.63 19.07
C HIS A 180 -7.81 -2.06 18.84
N LEU A 181 -6.93 -1.68 19.77
CA LEU A 181 -5.50 -2.00 19.67
C LEU A 181 -5.11 -3.36 20.27
N GLU A 182 -5.99 -4.02 21.03
CA GLU A 182 -5.70 -5.36 21.60
C GLU A 182 -5.13 -6.36 20.58
N UNK A 183 -5.54 -6.32 19.60
CA UNK A 183 -5.21 -7.14 18.60
C UNK A 183 -3.90 -6.87 17.99
N LYS A 184 -3.74 -5.68 17.70
CA LYS A 184 -2.49 -5.15 17.12
C LYS A 184 -1.31 -5.31 18.10
N VAL A 185 -1.53 -4.96 19.35
CA VAL A 185 -0.53 -5.13 20.42
C VAL A 185 -0.17 -6.62 20.58
N GLY A 186 -1.18 -7.47 20.67
CA GLY A 186 -0.97 -8.92 20.79
C GLY A 186 -0.14 -9.47 19.64
N ALA A 187 -0.47 -9.09 18.41
CA ALA A 187 0.29 -9.49 17.22
C ALA A 187 1.73 -8.95 17.23
N ALA A 188 1.93 -7.75 17.80
CA ALA A 188 3.27 -7.15 17.86
C ALA A 188 4.18 -7.92 18.83
N VAL A 189 3.65 -8.33 19.97
CA VAL A 189 4.44 -9.02 21.02
C VAL A 189 4.37 -10.55 20.93
N GLY A 190 3.58 -11.09 20.00
CA GLY A 190 3.46 -12.54 19.79
C GLY A 190 2.63 -13.27 20.85
N SER A 191 1.66 -12.60 21.47
CA SER A 191 0.76 -13.16 22.50
C SER A 191 -0.58 -12.41 22.45
N SER A 192 -1.61 -12.94 23.11
CA SER A 192 -2.86 -12.19 23.28
C SER A 192 -2.62 -10.99 24.23
N ALA A 193 -3.25 -9.88 23.94
CA ALA A 193 -3.17 -8.68 24.77
C ALA A 193 -4.56 -8.29 25.28
N LYS A 194 -4.61 -7.70 26.46
CA LYS A 194 -5.85 -7.25 27.10
C LYS A 194 -5.66 -5.85 27.67
N PHE A 195 -6.62 -4.97 27.41
CA PHE A 195 -6.62 -3.60 27.92
C PHE A 195 -6.68 -3.59 29.45
N GLU A 196 -5.81 -2.80 30.08
CA GLU A 196 -5.72 -2.65 31.54
C GLU A 196 -6.14 -1.24 31.99
N LYS A 197 -7.42 -1.10 32.28
CA LYS A 197 -8.03 0.19 32.70
C LYS A 197 -7.33 0.83 33.90
N LYS A 198 -6.95 0.02 34.91
CA LYS A 198 -6.35 0.51 36.15
C LYS A 198 -4.97 1.12 35.96
N LEU A 199 -4.26 0.73 34.90
CA LEU A 199 -2.91 1.22 34.56
C LEU A 199 -2.99 2.36 33.52
N SER A 200 -4.17 2.63 32.98
CA SER A 200 -4.38 3.65 31.93
C SER A 200 -4.86 4.97 32.55
N SER A 201 -4.49 6.10 31.94
CA SER A 201 -4.75 7.42 32.53
C SER A 201 -4.79 8.53 31.48
N TRP A 202 -5.37 9.64 31.84
CA TRP A 202 -5.27 10.88 31.08
C TRP A 202 -3.82 11.33 30.98
N GLY A 203 -3.40 11.78 29.81
CA GLY A 203 -2.20 12.54 29.56
C GLY A 203 -2.53 14.03 29.46
N GLU A 204 -1.91 14.72 28.50
CA GLU A 204 -2.15 16.15 28.28
C GLU A 204 -3.52 16.40 27.66
N ILE A 205 -4.20 17.44 28.13
CA ILE A 205 -5.51 17.89 27.64
C ILE A 205 -5.37 19.34 27.19
N LYS A 206 -5.82 19.65 25.97
CA LYS A 206 -5.88 21.00 25.41
C LYS A 206 -7.23 21.22 24.77
N ALA A 207 -7.76 22.44 24.88
CA ALA A 207 -9.03 22.80 24.24
C ALA A 207 -8.90 24.16 23.53
N PHE A 208 -9.44 24.22 22.33
CA PHE A 208 -9.41 25.38 21.44
C PHE A 208 -10.80 25.60 20.86
N PRO A 209 -11.13 26.81 20.36
CA PRO A 209 -12.49 27.07 19.88
C PRO A 209 -12.99 26.10 18.82
N GLY A 210 -12.12 25.55 17.96
CA GLY A 210 -12.49 24.61 16.89
C GLY A 210 -12.19 23.16 17.19
N ASN A 211 -11.43 22.85 18.22
CA ASN A 211 -11.00 21.48 18.50
C ASN A 211 -10.66 21.23 19.97
N VAL A 212 -10.62 19.96 20.34
CA VAL A 212 -10.16 19.48 21.67
C VAL A 212 -9.15 18.37 21.40
N GLU A 213 -8.01 18.45 22.08
CA GLU A 213 -6.91 17.50 21.95
C GLU A 213 -6.73 16.74 23.26
N LEU A 214 -6.89 15.41 23.20
CA LEU A 214 -6.84 14.53 24.37
C LEU A 214 -5.76 13.48 24.16
N LYS A 215 -4.78 13.42 25.06
CA LYS A 215 -3.80 12.33 25.12
C LYS A 215 -4.22 11.35 26.20
N VAL A 216 -4.17 10.06 25.88
CA VAL A 216 -4.52 8.99 26.82
C VAL A 216 -3.39 7.96 26.82
N SER A 217 -2.80 7.75 27.99
CA SER A 217 -1.85 6.66 28.21
C SER A 217 -2.67 5.38 28.38
N ILE A 218 -2.54 4.47 27.42
CA ILE A 218 -3.26 3.20 27.40
C ILE A 218 -2.26 2.06 27.64
N VAL A 219 -2.60 1.13 28.53
CA VAL A 219 -1.75 0.00 28.89
C VAL A 219 -2.44 -1.32 28.57
N TYR A 220 -1.67 -2.26 28.05
CA TYR A 220 -2.16 -3.63 27.75
C TYR A 220 -1.28 -4.65 28.48
N ASP A 221 -1.91 -5.69 29.03
CA ASP A 221 -1.22 -6.87 29.52
C ASP A 221 -1.20 -7.91 28.40
N ALA A 222 -0.01 -8.26 27.93
CA ALA A 222 0.19 -9.26 26.87
C ALA A 222 0.96 -10.49 27.39
N GLY A 223 0.92 -10.66 28.72
CA GLY A 223 1.35 -11.93 29.38
C GLY A 223 2.75 -12.40 28.96
N UNK A 224 2.88 -13.37 28.29
CA UNK A 224 3.99 -13.99 27.90
C UNK A 224 4.61 -13.52 26.66
N GLY A 225 4.14 -12.73 26.08
CA GLY A 225 4.70 -12.12 24.87
C GLY A 225 6.07 -11.49 25.09
N SER A 226 6.75 -11.21 23.99
CA SER A 226 8.02 -10.47 24.08
C SER A 226 8.28 -9.68 22.80
N MET A 227 8.92 -8.53 22.95
CA MET A 227 9.35 -7.68 21.85
C MET A 227 10.55 -6.87 22.33
N ASP A 228 11.61 -6.79 21.55
CA ASP A 228 12.87 -6.14 21.95
C ASP A 228 12.69 -4.66 22.38
N THR A 229 11.67 -4.00 21.85
CA THR A 229 11.38 -2.58 22.14
C THR A 229 10.49 -2.38 23.38
N VAL A 230 9.96 -3.46 23.97
CA VAL A 230 9.05 -3.41 25.12
C VAL A 230 9.75 -4.07 26.31
N PRO A 231 10.07 -3.33 27.38
CA PRO A 231 10.79 -3.90 28.52
C PRO A 231 10.04 -5.02 29.23
N ASP A 232 8.69 -4.94 29.32
CA ASP A 232 7.89 -5.97 30.00
C ASP A 232 6.51 -6.02 29.34
N SER A 233 6.17 -7.18 28.78
CA SER A 233 4.90 -7.39 28.06
C SER A 233 3.65 -7.35 28.94
N ARG A 234 3.79 -7.43 30.27
CA ARG A 234 2.67 -7.26 31.20
C ARG A 234 2.22 -5.81 31.33
N GLY A 235 3.00 -4.84 30.78
CA GLY A 235 2.67 -3.42 30.81
C GLY A 235 3.04 -2.73 29.52
N VAL A 236 2.47 -3.15 28.41
CA VAL A 236 2.71 -2.56 27.08
C VAL A 236 1.96 -1.23 27.00
N GLN A 237 2.70 -0.14 27.02
CA GLN A 237 2.12 1.21 27.04
C GLN A 237 2.17 1.87 25.67
N UNK A 238 1.10 2.44 25.07
CA UNK A 238 0.90 3.22 24.04
C UNK A 238 0.40 4.48 24.50
N GLU A 239 0.57 5.62 23.88
CA GLU A 239 -0.17 6.88 24.12
C GLU A 239 -1.00 7.18 22.86
N VAL A 240 -2.32 7.25 23.01
CA VAL A 240 -3.25 7.57 21.91
C VAL A 240 -3.64 9.06 22.04
N HIS A 241 -3.56 9.75 20.93
CA HIS A 241 -4.01 11.11 20.76
C HIS A 241 -5.37 11.13 20.04
N TYR A 242 -6.35 11.77 20.65
CA TYR A 242 -7.68 12.00 20.08
C TYR A 242 -7.81 13.48 19.77
N SER A 243 -8.04 13.81 18.51
CA SER A 243 -8.36 15.17 18.09
C SER A 243 -9.85 15.24 17.76
N LEU A 244 -10.64 15.94 18.60
CA LEU A 244 -12.08 16.14 18.39
C LEU A 244 -12.25 17.48 17.70
N VAL A 245 -12.72 17.48 16.47
CA VAL A 245 -12.71 18.67 15.60
C VAL A 245 -14.14 18.99 15.15
N GLY A 246 -14.52 20.25 15.30
CA GLY A 246 -15.76 20.76 14.70
C GLY A 246 -15.62 20.77 13.18
N LEU A 247 -16.65 20.30 12.47
CA LEU A 247 -16.60 20.38 11.00
C LEU A 247 -16.61 21.83 10.56
N PRO A 248 -15.69 22.22 9.67
CA PRO A 248 -15.65 23.62 9.23
C PRO A 248 -16.89 23.96 8.40
N ASP A 249 -17.47 25.13 8.67
CA ASP A 249 -18.55 25.69 7.86
C ASP A 249 -17.93 26.41 6.67
N THR A 250 -17.45 25.65 5.71
CA THR A 250 -16.79 26.16 4.50
C THR A 250 -17.77 26.12 3.31
N LYS A 251 -17.42 26.85 2.25
CA LYS A 251 -18.14 26.78 0.98
C LYS A 251 -17.57 25.67 0.08
N TYR A 252 -17.01 24.62 0.69
CA TYR A 252 -16.41 23.49 -0.02
C TYR A 252 -17.45 22.80 -0.90
N ARG A 253 -17.07 22.48 -2.11
CA ARG A 253 -17.92 21.74 -3.07
C ARG A 253 -17.28 20.41 -3.46
N UNK A 254 -17.88 19.30 -3.39
CA UNK A 254 -17.53 18.08 -3.81
C UNK A 254 -17.17 18.23 -5.22
N ARG A 255 -16.25 17.55 -5.73
CA ARG A 255 -15.89 17.42 -7.16
C ARG A 255 -16.00 15.97 -7.58
N LEU A 256 -16.73 15.72 -8.67
CA LEU A 256 -16.94 14.36 -9.21
C LEU A 256 -15.63 13.83 -9.78
N ALA A 257 -15.33 12.56 -9.47
CA ALA A 257 -14.12 11.87 -9.90
C ALA A 257 -14.29 11.28 -11.31
N ASP A 258 -13.16 10.98 -11.96
CA ASP A 258 -13.11 10.33 -13.26
C ASP A 258 -12.09 9.18 -13.19
N ASP A 259 -12.45 8.01 -13.70
CA ASP A 259 -11.62 6.81 -13.61
C ASP A 259 -10.38 6.85 -14.52
N ARG A 260 -10.28 7.84 -15.41
CA ARG A 260 -9.07 8.08 -16.22
C ARG A 260 -7.92 8.66 -15.41
N LEU A 261 -8.22 9.22 -14.19
CA LEU A 261 -7.22 9.84 -13.31
C LEU A 261 -7.17 9.15 -11.95
N GLY A 262 -6.02 9.25 -11.28
CA GLY A 262 -5.75 8.57 -10.01
C GLY A 262 -5.91 9.45 -8.79
N HIS A 263 -7.14 9.61 -8.30
CA HIS A 263 -7.41 10.34 -7.04
C HIS A 263 -7.93 9.39 -5.96
N PHE A 264 -7.65 9.70 -4.69
CA PHE A 264 -8.37 9.10 -3.57
C PHE A 264 -9.80 9.61 -3.57
N LEU A 265 -10.73 8.76 -3.14
CA LEU A 265 -12.16 9.00 -3.31
C LEU A 265 -12.91 8.91 -1.98
N THR A 266 -13.92 9.77 -1.83
CA THR A 266 -15.03 9.59 -0.90
C THR A 266 -16.19 9.05 -1.71
N VAL A 267 -16.69 7.87 -1.34
CA VAL A 267 -17.72 7.14 -2.08
C VAL A 267 -18.99 7.04 -1.24
N ILE A 268 -20.10 7.46 -1.81
CA ILE A 268 -21.43 7.47 -1.20
C ILE A 268 -22.39 6.70 -2.10
N LYS A 269 -23.19 5.79 -1.51
CA LYS A 269 -24.26 5.13 -2.24
C LYS A 269 -25.50 6.02 -2.14
N ASP A 270 -25.87 6.64 -3.26
CA ASP A 270 -26.96 7.63 -3.32
C ASP A 270 -28.17 7.05 -4.05
N TYR A 271 -29.26 6.87 -3.32
CA TYR A 271 -30.50 6.30 -3.83
C TYR A 271 -31.43 7.35 -4.46
N SER A 272 -30.99 8.60 -4.60
CA SER A 272 -31.82 9.68 -5.15
C SER A 272 -32.16 9.48 -6.62
N SER A 273 -31.22 8.91 -7.39
CA SER A 273 -31.42 8.63 -8.83
C SER A 273 -32.07 7.25 -9.00
N GLN A 274 -33.03 7.15 -9.88
CA GLN A 274 -33.68 5.89 -10.27
C GLN A 274 -33.24 5.39 -11.63
N ILE A 275 -32.31 6.10 -12.28
CA ILE A 275 -31.93 5.84 -13.67
C ILE A 275 -30.53 5.17 -13.74
N ASP A 276 -29.69 5.38 -12.75
CA ASP A 276 -28.31 4.91 -12.78
C ASP A 276 -28.22 3.41 -12.54
N GLU A 277 -27.42 2.73 -13.32
CA GLU A 277 -27.09 1.30 -13.17
C GLU A 277 -26.37 1.06 -11.84
N GLU A 278 -25.54 2.04 -11.41
CA GLU A 278 -24.81 2.01 -10.12
C GLU A 278 -25.17 3.28 -9.31
N PRO A 279 -25.70 3.14 -8.11
CA PRO A 279 -26.06 4.31 -7.29
C PRO A 279 -24.87 4.88 -6.51
N PHE A 280 -23.65 4.69 -6.97
CA PHE A 280 -22.44 5.21 -6.30
C PHE A 280 -22.04 6.58 -6.86
N VAL A 281 -21.85 7.55 -5.96
CA VAL A 281 -21.27 8.84 -6.28
C VAL A 281 -19.85 8.87 -5.73
N ARG A 282 -18.89 9.27 -6.55
CA ARG A 282 -17.47 9.27 -6.22
C ARG A 282 -16.94 10.69 -6.28
N TYR A 283 -16.52 11.20 -5.11
CA TYR A 283 -15.96 12.56 -4.98
C TYR A 283 -14.44 12.47 -4.83
N VAL A 284 -13.71 13.35 -5.53
CA VAL A 284 -12.27 13.52 -5.37
C VAL A 284 -11.96 14.02 -3.96
N ASN A 285 -11.03 13.37 -3.25
CA ASN A 285 -10.52 13.91 -1.99
C ASN A 285 -9.54 15.03 -2.31
N ARG A 286 -9.83 16.26 -1.81
CA ARG A 286 -9.00 17.42 -2.09
C ARG A 286 -9.12 18.49 -0.98
N TRP A 287 -8.14 19.38 -0.93
CA TRP A 287 -8.19 20.55 -0.06
C TRP A 287 -9.19 21.56 -0.57
N HIS A 288 -9.74 22.36 0.34
CA HIS A 288 -10.55 23.52 0.00
C HIS A 288 -9.61 24.69 -0.38
N LEU A 289 -9.53 25.01 -1.65
CA LEU A 289 -8.74 26.14 -2.15
C LEU A 289 -9.63 27.10 -2.96
N GLN A 290 -9.64 28.35 -2.54
CA GLN A 290 -10.31 29.44 -3.26
C GLN A 290 -9.31 30.58 -3.44
N LYS A 291 -9.35 31.24 -4.60
CA LYS A 291 -8.51 32.41 -4.83
C LYS A 291 -8.90 33.57 -3.90
N ALA A 292 -7.93 34.27 -3.33
CA ALA A 292 -8.16 35.48 -2.55
C ALA A 292 -8.74 36.58 -3.42
N ASP A 293 -8.35 36.61 -4.70
CA ASP A 293 -8.97 37.50 -5.71
C ASP A 293 -9.47 36.63 -6.89
N MET A 294 -10.78 36.41 -6.94
CA MET A 294 -11.42 35.58 -7.98
C MET A 294 -11.28 36.20 -9.38
N ASN A 295 -11.07 37.52 -9.50
CA ASN A 295 -10.94 38.21 -10.77
C ASN A 295 -9.50 38.18 -11.32
N ALA A 296 -8.52 37.93 -10.48
CA ALA A 296 -7.12 37.87 -10.90
C ALA A 296 -6.83 36.57 -11.68
N LYS A 297 -6.05 36.67 -12.76
CA LYS A 297 -5.61 35.53 -13.52
C LYS A 297 -4.82 34.55 -12.60
N VAL A 298 -3.96 35.11 -11.75
CA VAL A 298 -3.20 34.39 -10.74
C VAL A 298 -3.37 35.08 -9.39
N SER A 299 -3.65 34.30 -8.33
CA SER A 299 -3.91 34.83 -6.99
C SER A 299 -3.41 33.84 -5.95
N PRO A 300 -2.91 34.27 -4.80
CA PRO A 300 -2.76 33.36 -3.69
C PRO A 300 -4.12 32.80 -3.26
N PRO A 301 -4.17 31.65 -2.60
CA PRO A 301 -5.43 31.19 -2.03
C PRO A 301 -5.82 32.03 -0.82
N GLU A 302 -7.10 32.02 -0.44
CA GLU A 302 -7.58 32.64 0.82
C GLU A 302 -6.86 32.04 2.02
N GLU A 303 -6.69 30.70 2.00
CA GLU A 303 -5.93 29.96 3.00
C GLU A 303 -5.00 28.97 2.28
N PRO A 304 -3.68 29.12 2.41
CA PRO A 304 -2.74 28.16 1.82
C PRO A 304 -2.72 26.84 2.57
N ILE A 305 -2.27 25.77 1.91
CA ILE A 305 -1.99 24.48 2.54
C ILE A 305 -0.61 24.64 3.20
N ILE A 306 -0.59 24.66 4.53
CA ILE A 306 0.66 24.89 5.29
C ILE A 306 1.17 23.57 5.82
N PHE A 307 2.43 23.22 5.51
CA PHE A 307 3.12 22.08 6.12
C PHE A 307 4.17 22.59 7.08
N TYR A 308 4.20 21.99 8.27
CA TYR A 308 5.18 22.30 9.32
C TYR A 308 6.25 21.20 9.34
N ILE A 309 7.51 21.58 9.08
CA ILE A 309 8.66 20.70 9.35
C ILE A 309 8.81 20.63 10.86
N GLU A 310 8.49 19.48 11.42
CA GLU A 310 8.44 19.28 12.88
C GLU A 310 9.86 19.21 13.46
N LYS A 311 10.06 19.62 14.70
CA LYS A 311 11.37 19.81 15.33
C LYS A 311 12.24 18.55 15.43
N THR A 312 11.67 17.34 15.27
CA THR A 312 12.45 16.09 15.20
C THR A 312 13.22 15.93 13.88
N VAL A 313 12.86 16.69 12.83
CA VAL A 313 13.57 16.61 11.55
C VAL A 313 14.97 17.21 11.69
N PRO A 314 16.06 16.43 11.39
CA PRO A 314 17.42 16.97 11.49
C PRO A 314 17.63 18.20 10.58
N TYR A 315 18.36 19.20 11.08
CA TYR A 315 18.58 20.47 10.36
C TYR A 315 19.12 20.28 8.94
N ARG A 316 20.04 19.33 8.74
CA ARG A 316 20.67 19.01 7.45
C ARG A 316 19.63 18.71 6.37
N PHE A 317 18.52 18.07 6.70
CA PHE A 317 17.54 17.56 5.72
C PHE A 317 16.35 18.49 5.47
N ARG A 318 16.15 19.53 6.30
CA ARG A 318 15.00 20.44 6.22
C ARG A 318 14.89 21.14 4.86
N SER A 319 16.03 21.50 4.26
CA SER A 319 16.06 22.16 2.94
C SER A 319 15.47 21.28 1.84
N TYR A 320 15.83 19.99 1.80
CA TYR A 320 15.34 19.05 0.79
C TYR A 320 13.84 18.77 0.94
N ILE A 321 13.38 18.64 2.19
CA ILE A 321 11.95 18.46 2.50
C ILE A 321 11.17 19.71 2.04
N ARG A 322 11.65 20.89 2.40
CA ARG A 322 11.06 22.16 1.96
C ARG A 322 10.93 22.23 0.44
N GLN A 323 12.01 21.88 -0.28
CA GLN A 323 12.01 21.88 -1.75
C GLN A 323 10.97 20.90 -2.31
N GLY A 324 10.86 19.70 -1.73
CA GLY A 324 9.89 18.67 -2.16
C GLY A 324 8.44 19.13 -2.02
N VAL A 325 8.11 19.80 -0.91
CA VAL A 325 6.76 20.37 -0.70
C VAL A 325 6.50 21.47 -1.75
N LEU A 326 7.40 22.40 -1.88
CA LEU A 326 7.20 23.62 -2.69
C LEU A 326 7.21 23.34 -4.21
N GLU A 327 7.77 22.20 -4.66
CA GLU A 327 7.71 21.79 -6.07
C GLU A 327 6.26 21.74 -6.59
N TRP A 328 5.31 21.34 -5.74
CA TRP A 328 3.91 21.25 -6.13
C TRP A 328 3.30 22.61 -6.48
N ASN A 329 3.85 23.72 -5.98
CA ASN A 329 3.39 25.06 -6.36
C ASN A 329 3.43 25.29 -7.88
N LYS A 330 4.35 24.65 -8.58
CA LYS A 330 4.43 24.72 -10.06
C LYS A 330 3.13 24.26 -10.73
N ALA A 331 2.53 23.17 -10.21
CA ALA A 331 1.25 22.67 -10.73
C ALA A 331 0.10 23.63 -10.41
N PHE A 332 0.09 24.20 -9.20
CA PHE A 332 -0.94 25.13 -8.77
C PHE A 332 -0.85 26.46 -9.54
N GLU A 333 0.36 26.92 -9.89
CA GLU A 333 0.57 28.12 -10.70
C GLU A 333 -0.05 27.98 -12.09
N LYS A 334 0.03 26.78 -12.69
CA LYS A 334 -0.60 26.48 -14.00
C LYS A 334 -2.12 26.66 -13.99
N ILE A 335 -2.76 26.51 -12.82
CA ILE A 335 -4.21 26.64 -12.68
C ILE A 335 -4.62 27.95 -11.98
N GLY A 336 -3.66 28.87 -11.80
CA GLY A 336 -3.94 30.23 -11.36
C GLY A 336 -3.78 30.50 -9.86
N PHE A 337 -3.07 29.61 -9.12
CA PHE A 337 -2.74 29.87 -7.71
C PHE A 337 -1.23 30.12 -7.57
N VAL A 338 -0.84 31.16 -6.87
CA VAL A 338 0.54 31.38 -6.41
C VAL A 338 0.59 31.08 -4.92
N ASP A 339 1.69 30.45 -4.47
CA ASP A 339 1.89 30.10 -3.06
C ASP A 339 0.73 29.28 -2.48
N ALA A 340 0.24 28.29 -3.23
CA ALA A 340 -0.82 27.37 -2.75
C ALA A 340 -0.35 26.54 -1.57
N LEU A 341 0.93 26.12 -1.59
CA LEU A 341 1.57 25.43 -0.48
C LEU A 341 2.61 26.33 0.17
N GLU A 342 2.64 26.28 1.50
CA GLU A 342 3.58 27.03 2.34
C GLU A 342 4.31 26.06 3.26
N VAL A 343 5.58 26.32 3.57
CA VAL A 343 6.34 25.51 4.53
C VAL A 343 6.80 26.39 5.68
N ARG A 344 6.47 25.94 6.88
CA ARG A 344 6.91 26.55 8.13
C ARG A 344 7.73 25.53 8.93
N VAL A 345 8.46 25.98 9.94
CA VAL A 345 9.28 25.11 10.79
C VAL A 345 8.81 25.26 12.22
N GLN A 346 8.54 24.14 12.89
CA GLN A 346 8.30 24.15 14.34
C GLN A 346 9.60 24.48 15.07
N LYS A 347 9.56 25.51 15.90
CA LYS A 347 10.73 25.92 16.71
C LYS A 347 10.91 24.99 17.90
N ASP A 348 12.13 24.84 18.37
CA ASP A 348 12.45 23.93 19.48
C ASP A 348 11.70 24.30 20.78
N ASN A 349 11.36 25.57 20.98
CA ASN A 349 10.64 26.05 22.16
C ASN A 349 9.11 26.05 21.98
N GLU A 350 8.58 25.65 20.85
CA GLU A 350 7.14 25.51 20.64
C GLU A 350 6.65 24.17 21.17
N SER A 351 5.47 24.15 21.79
CA SER A 351 4.91 23.03 22.54
C SER A 351 3.62 22.45 21.94
N TRP A 352 3.23 22.90 20.74
CA TRP A 352 2.06 22.30 20.07
C TRP A 352 2.37 20.88 19.62
N ASP A 353 1.35 20.03 19.59
CA ASP A 353 1.47 18.61 19.29
C ASP A 353 1.38 18.35 17.77
N PRO A 354 2.27 17.51 17.24
CA PRO A 354 2.19 17.18 15.80
C PRO A 354 0.91 16.45 15.37
N GLU A 355 0.17 15.86 16.31
CA GLU A 355 -1.10 15.18 16.05
C GLU A 355 -2.30 16.12 16.13
N ASP A 356 -2.10 17.39 16.47
CA ASP A 356 -3.17 18.40 16.56
C ASP A 356 -3.65 18.76 15.15
N ALA A 357 -4.93 18.55 14.87
CA ALA A 357 -5.54 18.73 13.55
C ALA A 357 -5.41 20.14 12.95
N ARG A 358 -4.89 21.12 13.73
CA ARG A 358 -4.61 22.46 13.19
C ARG A 358 -3.30 22.56 12.41
N TYR A 359 -2.46 21.49 12.43
CA TYR A 359 -1.10 21.54 11.89
C TYR A 359 -0.84 20.31 11.02
N ASN A 360 -0.68 20.52 9.71
CA ASN A 360 -0.18 19.46 8.85
C ASN A 360 1.32 19.33 9.08
N THR A 361 1.80 18.16 9.48
CA THR A 361 3.17 18.00 9.92
C THR A 361 4.00 17.06 9.05
N ILE A 362 5.30 17.34 8.95
CA ILE A 362 6.29 16.42 8.38
C ILE A 362 7.23 16.08 9.55
N ARG A 363 7.20 14.82 9.99
CA ARG A 363 7.86 14.36 11.20
C ARG A 363 8.96 13.36 10.90
N TRP A 364 9.94 13.32 11.79
CA TRP A 364 11.02 12.35 11.77
C TRP A 364 10.77 11.30 12.84
N ILE A 365 10.68 10.03 12.46
CA ILE A 365 10.41 8.95 13.42
C ILE A 365 11.55 7.95 13.45
N ALA A 366 11.88 7.48 14.65
CA ALA A 366 12.90 6.45 14.84
C ALA A 366 12.29 5.05 14.74
N GLY A 367 13.01 4.13 14.10
CA GLY A 367 12.70 2.71 14.16
C GLY A 367 11.60 2.21 13.22
N ALA A 368 11.24 2.98 12.20
CA ALA A 368 10.30 2.53 11.18
C ALA A 368 11.04 2.15 9.88
N SER A 369 10.38 1.47 8.94
CA SER A 369 10.94 1.15 7.62
C SER A 369 10.04 1.64 6.48
N PHE A 370 9.27 2.71 6.74
CA PHE A 370 8.32 3.25 5.75
C PHE A 370 8.22 4.77 5.86
N ALA A 371 7.77 5.41 4.79
CA ALA A 371 7.23 6.76 4.80
C ALA A 371 5.73 6.65 4.53
N ILE A 372 4.93 7.56 5.09
CA ILE A 372 3.48 7.58 4.89
C ILE A 372 3.03 9.04 4.86
N GLY A 373 2.21 9.38 3.85
CA GLY A 373 1.55 10.67 3.76
C GLY A 373 0.02 10.54 3.83
N PRO A 374 -0.54 10.14 4.99
CA PRO A 374 -1.99 10.03 5.10
C PRO A 374 -2.65 11.41 5.17
N SER A 375 -3.86 11.51 4.63
CA SER A 375 -4.72 12.67 4.80
C SER A 375 -6.00 12.26 5.55
N ARG A 376 -6.55 13.18 6.33
CA ARG A 376 -7.81 13.04 7.06
C ARG A 376 -8.90 13.76 6.29
N VAL A 377 -9.96 13.06 5.97
CA VAL A 377 -10.95 13.52 4.98
C VAL A 377 -12.34 13.56 5.62
N ASN A 378 -13.08 14.64 5.37
CA ASN A 378 -14.50 14.71 5.73
C ASN A 378 -15.27 13.67 4.89
N PRO A 379 -15.83 12.62 5.51
CA PRO A 379 -16.46 11.53 4.76
C PRO A 379 -17.80 11.93 4.12
N LEU A 380 -18.29 13.12 4.40
CA LEU A 380 -19.52 13.66 3.76
C LEU A 380 -19.22 14.36 2.44
N SER A 381 -17.97 14.78 2.20
CA SER A 381 -17.68 15.68 1.08
C SER A 381 -16.42 15.37 0.30
N GLY A 382 -15.45 14.70 0.91
CA GLY A 382 -14.13 14.51 0.34
C GLY A 382 -13.16 15.67 0.62
N GLN A 383 -13.55 16.64 1.45
CA GLN A 383 -12.64 17.73 1.84
C GLN A 383 -11.53 17.18 2.74
N ILE A 384 -10.28 17.41 2.35
CA ILE A 384 -9.13 17.09 3.18
C ILE A 384 -9.04 18.15 4.30
N LEU A 385 -8.93 17.68 5.55
CA LEU A 385 -8.93 18.55 6.72
C LEU A 385 -7.58 18.60 7.42
N ASP A 386 -6.76 17.56 7.25
CA ASP A 386 -5.48 17.40 7.95
C ASP A 386 -4.62 16.41 7.17
N ALA A 387 -3.29 16.55 7.29
CA ALA A 387 -2.35 15.61 6.64
C ALA A 387 -1.01 15.59 7.38
N ASP A 388 -0.54 14.39 7.71
CA ASP A 388 0.73 14.18 8.39
C ASP A 388 1.63 13.26 7.57
N ILE A 389 2.89 13.66 7.39
CA ILE A 389 3.90 12.87 6.69
C ILE A 389 4.92 12.38 7.71
N LEU A 390 5.15 11.07 7.73
CA LEU A 390 6.14 10.44 8.60
C LEU A 390 7.33 10.02 7.77
N ILE A 391 8.52 10.53 8.07
CA ILE A 391 9.79 10.12 7.44
C ILE A 391 10.63 9.36 8.46
N ASN A 392 11.15 8.21 8.05
CA ASN A 392 11.86 7.30 8.94
C ASN A 392 13.36 7.64 9.06
N GLU A 393 13.83 7.80 10.29
CA GLU A 393 15.24 8.04 10.63
C GLU A 393 16.14 6.88 10.20
N GLY A 394 15.69 5.64 10.35
CA GLY A 394 16.46 4.46 9.95
C GLY A 394 16.75 4.39 8.45
N PHE A 395 15.81 4.86 7.66
CA PHE A 395 15.92 5.01 6.21
C PHE A 395 17.08 5.95 5.84
N VAL A 396 17.17 7.12 6.47
CA VAL A 396 18.22 8.10 6.19
C VAL A 396 19.57 7.68 6.81
N ARG A 397 19.56 6.99 7.95
CA ARG A 397 20.77 6.42 8.53
C ARG A 397 21.41 5.35 7.65
N SER A 398 20.63 4.60 6.92
CA SER A 398 21.17 3.62 5.98
C SER A 398 21.99 4.30 4.87
N TRP A 399 21.71 5.56 4.59
CA TRP A 399 22.45 6.38 3.62
C TRP A 399 23.77 6.90 4.16
N GLN A 400 23.80 7.18 5.47
CA GLN A 400 24.96 7.81 6.12
C GLN A 400 25.95 6.80 6.66
N ARG A 401 25.45 5.61 7.01
CA ARG A 401 26.27 4.61 7.67
C ARG A 401 26.65 3.47 6.74
N LYS A 402 27.91 3.14 6.82
CA LYS A 402 28.57 1.93 6.36
C LYS A 402 27.64 0.70 6.48
N TYR A 403 27.19 0.16 5.44
CA TYR A 403 26.77 -1.23 5.18
C TYR A 403 26.31 -2.12 6.35
N THR A 404 25.87 -1.62 7.52
CA THR A 404 26.01 -2.50 8.69
C THR A 404 24.74 -3.06 9.29
N THR A 405 23.50 -2.60 8.96
CA THR A 405 22.44 -3.02 9.90
C THR A 405 21.08 -3.43 9.34
N PHE A 406 20.81 -3.33 8.06
CA PHE A 406 19.39 -3.36 7.63
C PHE A 406 18.96 -4.49 6.70
N PHE A 407 19.79 -5.46 6.41
CA PHE A 407 19.49 -6.38 5.32
C PHE A 407 18.53 -7.55 5.66
N ASP A 408 18.43 -7.94 6.92
CA ASP A 408 17.64 -9.13 7.29
C ASP A 408 16.13 -8.91 7.33
N GLN A 409 15.67 -7.66 7.35
CA GLN A 409 14.23 -7.34 7.44
C GLN A 409 13.49 -7.39 6.10
N VAL A 410 14.18 -7.13 5.00
CA VAL A 410 13.54 -7.00 3.68
C VAL A 410 13.06 -8.34 3.12
N GLN A 411 13.71 -9.43 3.49
CA GLN A 411 13.35 -10.77 2.97
C GLN A 411 12.07 -11.36 3.59
N GLN A 412 11.63 -10.89 4.76
CA GLN A 412 10.47 -11.46 5.46
C GLN A 412 9.13 -10.79 5.12
N GLU A 413 9.16 -9.61 4.49
CA GLU A 413 7.93 -8.85 4.19
C GLU A 413 7.36 -9.16 2.80
N ARG A 414 7.85 -10.20 2.14
CA ARG A 414 7.60 -10.40 0.71
C ARG A 414 6.15 -10.66 0.33
N ASP A 415 5.32 -11.27 1.17
CA ASP A 415 4.12 -11.90 0.62
C ASP A 415 2.79 -11.62 1.31
N HIS A 416 2.74 -10.93 2.46
CA HIS A 416 1.47 -10.88 3.21
C HIS A 416 0.83 -9.50 3.40
N TRP A 417 1.48 -8.40 2.99
CA TRP A 417 1.03 -7.08 3.40
C TRP A 417 0.47 -6.18 2.29
N ILE A 418 0.48 -6.63 1.05
CA ILE A 418 0.18 -5.77 -0.10
C ILE A 418 -1.32 -5.51 -0.30
N GLU A 419 -2.19 -6.37 0.23
CA GLU A 419 -3.62 -6.32 -0.12
C GLU A 419 -4.56 -5.64 0.90
N SER A 420 -4.10 -5.26 2.09
CA SER A 420 -5.04 -4.91 3.16
C SER A 420 -5.32 -3.42 3.39
N SER A 421 -4.63 -2.52 2.70
CA SER A 421 -4.92 -1.08 2.85
C SER A 421 -4.55 -0.29 1.59
N PRO A 422 -5.49 0.48 1.03
CA PRO A 422 -5.20 1.35 -0.10
C PRO A 422 -4.28 2.54 0.26
N PHE A 423 -3.98 2.73 1.53
CA PHE A 423 -3.20 3.86 2.04
C PHE A 423 -1.75 3.52 2.41
N LYS A 424 -1.32 2.25 2.22
CA LYS A 424 0.07 1.88 2.55
C LYS A 424 1.00 2.13 1.38
N CYS A 425 1.84 3.14 1.53
CA CYS A 425 2.94 3.40 0.61
C CYS A 425 4.16 2.59 1.04
N ASN A 426 4.64 1.69 0.20
CA ASN A 426 5.85 0.89 0.44
C ASN A 426 7.09 1.51 -0.23
N MET A 427 7.00 2.74 -0.70
CA MET A 427 8.09 3.44 -1.39
C MET A 427 9.38 3.44 -0.57
N ALA A 428 9.30 3.77 0.71
CA ALA A 428 10.50 3.89 1.55
C ALA A 428 11.27 2.58 1.70
N SER A 429 10.56 1.44 1.77
CA SER A 429 11.21 0.12 1.84
C SER A 429 11.97 -0.22 0.56
N GLY A 430 11.33 0.00 -0.59
CA GLY A 430 11.98 -0.23 -1.89
C GLY A 430 13.10 0.77 -2.13
N LEU A 431 12.92 2.02 -1.73
CA LEU A 431 13.95 3.05 -1.84
C LEU A 431 15.18 2.70 -0.99
N SER A 432 14.99 2.13 0.21
CA SER A 432 16.09 1.62 1.04
C SER A 432 16.90 0.54 0.29
N HIS A 433 16.21 -0.38 -0.40
CA HIS A 433 16.88 -1.38 -1.24
C HIS A 433 17.66 -0.73 -2.39
N GLN A 434 17.06 0.26 -3.08
CA GLN A 434 17.71 0.98 -4.19
C GLN A 434 18.95 1.74 -3.70
N MET A 435 18.90 2.24 -2.47
CA MET A 435 20.05 2.94 -1.87
C MET A 435 21.20 1.98 -1.53
N ASN A 436 20.88 0.80 -1.03
CA ASN A 436 21.89 -0.24 -0.81
C ASN A 436 22.51 -0.69 -2.13
N PHE A 437 21.71 -0.79 -3.19
CA PHE A 437 22.17 -1.12 -4.52
C PHE A 437 23.12 -0.02 -5.05
N MET A 438 22.73 1.25 -4.93
CA MET A 438 23.56 2.38 -5.37
C MET A 438 24.84 2.48 -4.57
N ALA A 439 24.78 2.29 -3.24
CA ALA A 439 25.98 2.30 -2.39
C ALA A 439 26.97 1.20 -2.81
N THR A 440 26.44 0.01 -3.13
CA THR A 440 27.27 -1.10 -3.65
C THR A 440 27.91 -0.70 -5.01
N ALA A 441 27.11 -0.14 -5.92
CA ALA A 441 27.61 0.30 -7.25
C ALA A 441 28.69 1.38 -7.11
N MET A 442 28.48 2.37 -6.26
CA MET A 442 29.45 3.45 -6.02
C MET A 442 30.75 2.93 -5.41
N ALA A 443 30.67 1.97 -4.47
CA ALA A 443 31.83 1.36 -3.86
C ALA A 443 32.64 0.55 -4.90
N VAL A 444 31.96 -0.30 -5.67
CA VAL A 444 32.60 -1.13 -6.71
C VAL A 444 33.25 -0.26 -7.79
N ARG A 445 32.58 0.82 -8.19
CA ARG A 445 33.11 1.76 -9.20
C ARG A 445 34.12 2.77 -8.63
N GLU A 446 34.44 2.65 -7.33
CA GLU A 446 35.39 3.53 -6.61
C GLU A 446 35.00 5.01 -6.65
N LEU A 447 33.69 5.29 -6.73
CA LEU A 447 33.17 6.66 -6.71
C LEU A 447 33.04 7.20 -5.29
N VAL A 448 32.98 6.29 -4.30
CA VAL A 448 32.89 6.60 -2.86
C VAL A 448 33.77 5.59 -2.11
N GLY A 449 34.58 6.04 -1.17
CA GLY A 449 35.37 5.14 -0.31
C GLY A 449 34.47 4.31 0.60
N LEU A 450 34.98 3.19 1.10
CA LEU A 450 34.23 2.28 1.96
C LEU A 450 33.73 2.94 3.26
N ASP A 451 34.41 3.99 3.71
CA ASP A 451 34.06 4.79 4.86
C ASP A 451 33.41 6.13 4.46
N GLY A 452 33.28 6.39 3.17
CA GLY A 452 32.74 7.64 2.65
C GLY A 452 31.23 7.76 2.82
N GLU A 453 30.77 8.99 3.02
CA GLU A 453 29.35 9.31 2.96
C GLU A 453 28.90 9.33 1.49
N MET A 454 27.64 8.98 1.25
CA MET A 454 27.04 9.09 -0.08
C MET A 454 27.06 10.57 -0.53
N PRO A 455 27.19 10.84 -1.83
CA PRO A 455 27.21 12.22 -2.33
C PRO A 455 25.97 13.01 -1.88
N GLU A 456 26.17 14.26 -1.48
CA GLU A 456 25.08 15.13 -1.03
C GLU A 456 24.00 15.31 -2.12
N GLU A 457 24.44 15.38 -3.39
CA GLU A 457 23.51 15.43 -4.53
C GLU A 457 22.56 14.21 -4.54
N TYR A 458 23.10 13.02 -4.32
CA TYR A 458 22.32 11.77 -4.29
C TYR A 458 21.30 11.79 -3.14
N LEU A 459 21.78 12.12 -1.92
CA LEU A 459 20.92 12.19 -0.71
C LEU A 459 19.80 13.22 -0.88
N GLY A 460 20.17 14.39 -1.41
CA GLY A 460 19.20 15.47 -1.63
C GLY A 460 18.14 15.11 -2.64
N GLN A 461 18.52 14.50 -3.76
CA GLN A 461 17.57 14.06 -4.80
C GLN A 461 16.62 12.98 -4.24
N ALA A 462 17.15 12.00 -3.51
CA ALA A 462 16.35 10.91 -2.93
C ALA A 462 15.31 11.45 -1.93
N LEU A 463 15.74 12.34 -1.03
CA LEU A 463 14.85 12.88 -0.01
C LEU A 463 13.81 13.85 -0.61
N LYS A 464 14.22 14.65 -1.60
CA LYS A 464 13.30 15.54 -2.33
C LYS A 464 12.24 14.71 -3.08
N ALA A 465 12.66 13.65 -3.79
CA ALA A 465 11.74 12.76 -4.53
C ALA A 465 10.74 12.09 -3.58
N LEU A 466 11.22 11.54 -2.46
CA LEU A 466 10.34 10.96 -1.44
C LEU A 466 9.33 11.99 -0.92
N THR A 467 9.80 13.19 -0.61
CA THR A 467 8.92 14.26 -0.08
C THR A 467 7.87 14.65 -1.11
N MET A 468 8.25 14.81 -2.39
CA MET A 468 7.29 15.11 -3.46
C MET A 468 6.20 14.03 -3.54
N HIS A 469 6.60 12.76 -3.46
CA HIS A 469 5.68 11.61 -3.49
C HIS A 469 4.67 11.65 -2.33
N GLU A 470 5.17 11.76 -1.09
CA GLU A 470 4.29 11.75 0.10
C GLU A 470 3.35 12.97 0.11
N VAL A 471 3.85 14.14 -0.31
CA VAL A 471 2.99 15.34 -0.46
C VAL A 471 1.91 15.09 -1.52
N GLY A 472 2.25 14.43 -2.62
CA GLY A 472 1.25 14.05 -3.64
C GLY A 472 0.07 13.29 -3.04
N HIS A 473 0.34 12.32 -2.15
CA HIS A 473 -0.72 11.61 -1.43
C HIS A 473 -1.59 12.56 -0.60
N THR A 474 -0.96 13.50 0.10
CA THR A 474 -1.71 14.48 0.92
C THR A 474 -2.51 15.47 0.08
N LEU A 475 -2.22 15.59 -1.22
CA LEU A 475 -3.00 16.40 -2.17
C LEU A 475 -4.14 15.60 -2.82
N GLY A 476 -4.29 14.33 -2.46
CA GLY A 476 -5.36 13.46 -2.93
C GLY A 476 -4.97 12.50 -4.04
N LEU A 477 -3.69 12.40 -4.40
CA LEU A 477 -3.23 11.59 -5.55
C LEU A 477 -2.88 10.15 -5.13
N ARG A 478 -3.27 9.18 -5.97
CA ARG A 478 -2.92 7.77 -5.84
C ARG A 478 -1.62 7.47 -6.58
N HIS A 479 -1.04 6.30 -6.35
CA HIS A 479 0.13 5.84 -7.11
C HIS A 479 -0.14 5.80 -8.61
N ASN A 480 0.91 6.08 -9.39
CA ASN A 480 0.91 5.92 -10.84
C ASN A 480 2.15 5.12 -11.27
N PHE A 481 2.03 3.78 -11.34
CA PHE A 481 3.11 2.84 -11.68
C PHE A 481 3.30 2.66 -13.21
N LYS A 482 2.73 3.55 -14.02
CA LYS A 482 2.96 3.59 -15.47
C LYS A 482 3.75 4.84 -15.88
N ALA A 483 4.04 5.70 -14.92
CA ALA A 483 4.71 6.99 -15.16
C ALA A 483 6.19 6.82 -15.55
N SER A 484 6.83 5.71 -15.19
CA SER A 484 8.20 5.35 -15.61
C SER A 484 8.35 5.26 -17.13
N SER A 485 7.24 5.04 -17.87
CA SER A 485 7.26 4.86 -19.32
C SER A 485 7.40 6.16 -20.14
N MET A 486 7.61 7.31 -19.48
CA MET A 486 7.63 8.62 -20.17
C MET A 486 8.87 8.80 -21.09
N LEU A 487 10.06 8.40 -20.63
CA LEU A 487 11.32 8.65 -21.32
C LEU A 487 11.96 7.36 -21.85
N SER A 488 12.78 7.47 -22.90
CA SER A 488 13.68 6.36 -23.29
C SER A 488 14.90 6.32 -22.33
N LEU A 489 15.61 5.19 -22.31
CA LEU A 489 16.81 5.04 -21.47
C LEU A 489 17.87 6.09 -21.79
N ASP A 490 18.06 6.44 -23.07
CA ASP A 490 19.02 7.45 -23.51
C ASP A 490 18.70 8.83 -22.92
N GLN A 491 17.41 9.14 -22.78
CA GLN A 491 16.96 10.44 -22.25
C GLN A 491 17.13 10.55 -20.72
N LEU A 492 17.19 9.43 -20.00
CA LEU A 492 17.30 9.42 -18.53
C LEU A 492 18.60 10.05 -18.01
N ASN A 493 19.68 9.96 -18.79
CA ASN A 493 20.98 10.49 -18.39
C ASN A 493 21.29 11.88 -18.96
N ASP A 494 20.31 12.51 -19.58
CA ASP A 494 20.41 13.92 -20.03
C ASP A 494 20.21 14.84 -18.81
N LYS A 495 21.30 15.44 -18.33
CA LYS A 495 21.32 16.34 -17.15
C LYS A 495 20.47 17.61 -17.30
N THR A 496 20.04 17.94 -18.50
CA THR A 496 19.12 19.08 -18.71
C THR A 496 17.69 18.75 -18.30
N ARG A 497 17.37 17.47 -18.11
CA ARG A 497 16.04 16.99 -17.71
C ARG A 497 15.95 16.86 -16.19
N SER A 498 14.96 17.50 -15.60
CA SER A 498 14.65 17.41 -14.16
C SER A 498 13.61 16.32 -13.87
N ALA A 499 12.61 16.17 -14.75
CA ALA A 499 11.58 15.13 -14.63
C ALA A 499 12.06 13.86 -15.35
N LEU A 500 12.27 12.79 -14.60
CA LEU A 500 12.63 11.48 -15.16
C LEU A 500 11.39 10.59 -15.37
N LEU A 501 10.26 10.99 -14.80
CA LEU A 501 9.00 10.23 -14.77
C LEU A 501 7.84 11.13 -15.17
N GLY A 502 6.77 10.52 -15.67
CA GLY A 502 5.50 11.21 -15.90
C GLY A 502 4.84 11.69 -14.60
N SER A 503 5.18 11.07 -13.47
CA SER A 503 4.60 11.38 -12.16
C SER A 503 5.54 10.98 -11.04
N VAL A 504 5.62 11.82 -10.00
CA VAL A 504 6.32 11.47 -8.75
C VAL A 504 5.53 10.43 -7.93
N MET A 505 4.33 10.07 -8.36
CA MET A 505 3.52 9.05 -7.68
C MET A 505 3.92 7.63 -8.09
N ASP A 506 4.96 7.45 -8.90
CA ASP A 506 5.59 6.16 -9.20
C ASP A 506 6.61 5.79 -8.11
N TYR A 507 7.04 4.54 -8.09
CA TYR A 507 8.17 4.05 -7.29
C TYR A 507 9.38 3.93 -8.23
N ASP A 508 10.17 4.99 -8.33
CA ASP A 508 11.32 4.99 -9.21
C ASP A 508 12.55 4.33 -8.56
N PRO A 509 13.24 3.44 -9.30
CA PRO A 509 14.53 2.93 -8.86
C PRO A 509 15.61 4.01 -9.04
N VAL A 510 16.75 3.84 -8.38
CA VAL A 510 17.89 4.72 -8.65
C VAL A 510 18.31 4.59 -10.11
N ASN A 511 18.48 5.73 -10.77
CA ASN A 511 19.01 5.79 -12.13
C ASN A 511 20.54 5.61 -12.07
N ILE A 512 21.06 4.53 -12.66
CA ILE A 512 22.49 4.22 -12.74
C ILE A 512 22.88 4.12 -14.22
N ALA A 513 23.77 4.98 -14.66
CA ALA A 513 24.27 4.94 -16.03
C ALA A 513 25.17 3.70 -16.24
N PRO A 514 25.18 3.10 -17.44
CA PRO A 514 26.17 2.07 -17.78
C PRO A 514 27.60 2.55 -17.54
N LYS A 515 28.52 1.62 -17.32
CA LYS A 515 29.92 1.93 -17.07
C LYS A 515 30.52 2.71 -18.28
N GLY A 516 31.12 3.85 -17.97
CA GLY A 516 31.75 4.70 -18.99
C GLY A 516 30.81 5.75 -19.59
N GLU A 517 29.56 5.74 -19.26
CA GLU A 517 28.58 6.75 -19.69
C GLU A 517 28.44 7.85 -18.63
N ALA A 518 28.03 9.04 -19.05
CA ALA A 518 27.75 10.14 -18.12
C ALA A 518 26.53 9.83 -17.23
N GLN A 519 26.66 10.03 -15.93
CA GLN A 519 25.57 9.84 -14.96
C GLN A 519 24.63 11.06 -15.00
N GLY A 520 23.36 10.85 -15.24
CA GLY A 520 22.30 11.85 -15.10
C GLY A 520 21.83 11.98 -13.64
N ASN A 521 20.66 12.57 -13.44
CA ASN A 521 20.06 12.63 -12.12
C ASN A 521 19.77 11.21 -11.59
N TYR A 522 20.01 11.01 -10.31
CA TYR A 522 19.76 9.70 -9.66
C TYR A 522 18.27 9.44 -9.45
N TYR A 523 17.51 10.49 -9.16
CA TYR A 523 16.06 10.48 -8.98
C TYR A 523 15.45 11.69 -9.67
N THR A 524 14.17 11.64 -9.94
CA THR A 524 13.44 12.81 -10.46
C THR A 524 13.53 13.98 -9.48
N THR A 525 13.77 15.18 -9.97
CA THR A 525 13.98 16.37 -9.13
C THR A 525 12.84 17.38 -9.24
N THR A 526 11.80 17.04 -10.00
CA THR A 526 10.59 17.86 -10.15
C THR A 526 9.38 16.96 -10.43
N ILE A 527 8.18 17.52 -10.26
CA ILE A 527 6.92 16.83 -10.59
C ILE A 527 6.80 16.64 -12.11
N GLY A 528 6.04 15.63 -12.53
CA GLY A 528 5.90 15.24 -13.95
C GLY A 528 4.60 15.72 -14.59
N PRO A 529 4.46 15.54 -15.91
CA PRO A 529 3.26 15.96 -16.65
C PRO A 529 1.95 15.40 -16.10
N TRP A 530 1.92 14.15 -15.65
CA TRP A 530 0.73 13.55 -15.05
C TRP A 530 0.36 14.27 -13.76
N ASP A 531 1.34 14.68 -12.95
CA ASP A 531 1.09 15.40 -11.70
C ASP A 531 0.39 16.73 -11.98
N TYR A 532 0.85 17.48 -12.99
CA TYR A 532 0.18 18.72 -13.43
C TYR A 532 -1.27 18.45 -13.83
N TRP A 533 -1.51 17.40 -14.60
CA TRP A 533 -2.83 17.02 -15.10
C TRP A 533 -3.77 16.62 -13.95
N ALA A 534 -3.26 15.83 -12.99
CA ALA A 534 -4.05 15.38 -11.83
C ALA A 534 -4.41 16.55 -10.92
N ILE A 535 -3.47 17.50 -10.68
CA ILE A 535 -3.74 18.74 -9.92
C ILE A 535 -4.73 19.61 -10.67
N GLU A 536 -4.60 19.74 -11.99
CA GLU A 536 -5.56 20.51 -12.80
C GLU A 536 -6.97 19.97 -12.62
N TYR A 537 -7.17 18.67 -12.75
CA TYR A 537 -8.49 18.06 -12.57
C TYR A 537 -9.05 18.32 -11.18
N ALA A 538 -8.24 18.10 -10.13
CA ALA A 538 -8.71 18.21 -8.74
C ALA A 538 -8.94 19.67 -8.31
N TYR A 539 -8.10 20.62 -8.75
CA TYR A 539 -8.02 21.93 -8.11
C TYR A 539 -8.32 23.14 -9.02
N LYS A 540 -8.43 22.94 -10.34
CA LYS A 540 -8.74 24.07 -11.24
C LYS A 540 -10.02 24.78 -10.77
N PRO A 541 -9.97 26.11 -10.56
CA PRO A 541 -11.18 26.84 -10.22
C PRO A 541 -12.20 26.78 -11.37
N ILE A 542 -13.40 26.28 -11.07
CA ILE A 542 -14.50 26.16 -12.03
C ILE A 542 -15.74 26.78 -11.36
N GLU A 543 -16.33 27.76 -12.00
CA GLU A 543 -17.55 28.37 -11.49
C GLU A 543 -18.71 27.41 -11.64
N SER A 544 -19.35 27.03 -10.52
CA SER A 544 -20.41 26.01 -10.50
C SER A 544 -21.32 26.23 -9.28
N LYS A 545 -22.54 25.74 -9.37
CA LYS A 545 -23.50 25.73 -8.26
C LYS A 545 -23.59 24.34 -7.64
N ILE A 546 -23.52 23.29 -8.45
CA ILE A 546 -23.55 21.88 -8.05
C ILE A 546 -22.38 21.15 -8.72
N PRO A 547 -21.93 20.02 -8.21
CA PRO A 547 -20.79 19.30 -8.80
C PRO A 547 -20.95 18.97 -10.28
N GLU A 548 -22.16 18.66 -10.71
CA GLU A 548 -22.45 18.30 -12.11
C GLU A 548 -22.21 19.45 -13.09
N ASP A 549 -22.29 20.71 -12.64
CA ASP A 549 -22.00 21.90 -13.48
C ASP A 549 -20.54 21.91 -13.94
N GLU A 550 -19.63 21.24 -13.20
CA GLU A 550 -18.20 21.18 -13.52
C GLU A 550 -17.88 20.15 -14.63
N LEU A 551 -18.78 19.18 -14.89
CA LEU A 551 -18.53 18.05 -15.79
C LEU A 551 -18.09 18.45 -17.20
N PRO A 552 -18.66 19.49 -17.84
CA PRO A 552 -18.21 19.85 -19.20
C PRO A 552 -16.73 20.26 -19.25
N GLU A 553 -16.23 20.95 -18.22
CA GLU A 553 -14.81 21.33 -18.14
C GLU A 553 -13.94 20.17 -17.68
N LEU A 554 -14.39 19.41 -16.68
CA LEU A 554 -13.66 18.23 -16.18
C LEU A 554 -13.51 17.18 -17.27
N SER A 555 -14.54 16.97 -18.10
CA SER A 555 -14.50 16.02 -19.24
C SER A 555 -13.42 16.39 -20.26
N LYS A 556 -13.22 17.68 -20.53
CA LYS A 556 -12.16 18.17 -21.43
C LYS A 556 -10.77 17.89 -20.84
N ILE A 557 -10.62 18.05 -19.53
CA ILE A 557 -9.35 17.76 -18.84
C ILE A 557 -9.08 16.24 -18.91
N ALA A 558 -10.08 15.41 -18.56
CA ALA A 558 -9.95 13.97 -18.52
C ALA A 558 -9.73 13.35 -19.91
N ALA A 559 -10.29 13.95 -20.96
CA ALA A 559 -10.17 13.46 -22.34
C ALA A 559 -8.74 13.50 -22.89
N ARG A 560 -7.79 14.10 -22.17
CA ARG A 560 -6.35 14.06 -22.54
C ARG A 560 -5.67 12.75 -22.15
N ALA A 561 -6.38 11.81 -21.52
CA ALA A 561 -5.84 10.52 -21.06
C ALA A 561 -5.03 9.75 -22.12
N PRO A 562 -5.36 9.81 -23.45
CA PRO A 562 -4.53 9.10 -24.43
C PRO A 562 -3.11 9.62 -24.64
N SER A 563 -2.78 10.84 -24.16
CA SER A 563 -1.42 11.40 -24.30
C SER A 563 -0.39 10.50 -23.59
N PRO A 564 0.70 10.12 -24.26
CA PRO A 564 1.67 9.18 -23.67
C PRO A 564 2.27 9.61 -22.35
N GLU A 565 2.56 10.91 -22.17
CA GLU A 565 3.11 11.44 -20.93
C GLU A 565 2.11 11.45 -19.75
N LEU A 566 0.84 11.15 -20.04
CA LEU A 566 -0.23 11.05 -19.02
C LEU A 566 -0.61 9.59 -18.74
N ALA A 567 0.20 8.63 -19.17
CA ALA A 567 -0.04 7.21 -18.94
C ALA A 567 -0.30 6.92 -17.46
N TYR A 568 -1.31 6.09 -17.15
CA TYR A 568 -1.75 5.83 -15.79
C TYR A 568 -2.02 4.35 -15.54
N GLY A 569 -1.46 3.85 -14.45
CA GLY A 569 -1.74 2.52 -13.89
C GLY A 569 -1.44 2.55 -12.39
N THR A 570 -2.25 1.89 -11.57
CA THR A 570 -2.19 2.04 -10.12
C THR A 570 -2.06 0.69 -9.39
N ASP A 571 -2.23 0.67 -8.08
CA ASP A 571 -2.02 -0.51 -7.21
C ASP A 571 -2.77 -1.76 -7.68
N GLY A 572 -4.01 -1.59 -8.12
CA GLY A 572 -4.81 -2.71 -8.64
C GLY A 572 -4.28 -3.31 -9.93
N ASP A 573 -3.50 -2.53 -10.69
CA ASP A 573 -2.96 -2.93 -12.00
C ASP A 573 -1.62 -3.68 -11.88
N VAL A 574 -0.96 -3.65 -10.70
CA VAL A 574 0.32 -4.35 -10.43
C VAL A 574 0.16 -5.50 -9.42
N SER A 575 -1.04 -6.03 -9.25
CA SER A 575 -1.29 -7.11 -8.29
C SER A 575 -0.58 -8.40 -8.71
N TRP A 576 0.34 -8.85 -7.88
CA TRP A 576 1.09 -10.12 -8.09
C TRP A 576 0.25 -11.34 -7.73
N TYR A 577 -0.81 -11.14 -6.96
CA TYR A 577 -1.61 -12.25 -6.45
C TYR A 577 -2.29 -12.98 -7.61
N ARG A 578 -1.98 -14.26 -7.75
CA ARG A 578 -2.47 -15.14 -8.84
C ARG A 578 -2.21 -14.55 -10.23
N TYR A 579 -1.15 -13.73 -10.34
CA TYR A 579 -0.72 -13.11 -11.61
C TYR A 579 -1.87 -12.39 -12.31
N ARG A 580 -2.58 -11.56 -11.55
CA ARG A 580 -3.68 -10.72 -12.05
C ARG A 580 -3.16 -9.52 -12.85
N ASP A 581 -1.91 -9.14 -12.60
CA ASP A 581 -1.20 -8.10 -13.36
C ASP A 581 -1.29 -8.39 -14.86
N LEU A 582 -1.50 -7.34 -15.64
CA LEU A 582 -1.85 -7.47 -17.07
C LEU A 582 -0.90 -6.69 -17.97
N ASP A 583 -0.64 -5.43 -17.64
CA ASP A 583 0.09 -4.48 -18.48
C ASP A 583 1.59 -4.47 -18.10
N PRO A 584 2.49 -4.86 -19.06
CA PRO A 584 3.92 -4.88 -18.77
C PRO A 584 4.57 -3.50 -18.59
N LEU A 585 3.84 -2.41 -18.87
CA LEU A 585 4.32 -1.04 -18.63
C LEU A 585 3.92 -0.51 -17.25
N VAL A 586 3.13 -1.27 -16.46
CA VAL A 586 2.72 -0.87 -15.11
C VAL A 586 3.57 -1.65 -14.12
N ASN A 587 4.63 -1.03 -13.61
CA ASN A 587 5.63 -1.67 -12.75
C ASN A 587 6.01 -0.80 -11.57
N ARG A 588 6.51 -1.43 -10.52
CA ARG A 588 7.24 -0.77 -9.45
C ARG A 588 8.73 -0.99 -9.68
N TRP A 589 9.53 0.05 -9.52
CA TRP A 589 11.00 -0.02 -9.56
C TRP A 589 11.53 -0.34 -10.96
N ASP A 590 10.99 0.33 -12.00
CA ASP A 590 11.52 0.34 -13.36
C ASP A 590 11.68 1.77 -13.87
N LEU A 591 12.45 1.94 -14.92
CA LEU A 591 12.65 3.22 -15.62
C LEU A 591 12.67 3.00 -17.12
N GLY A 592 12.18 3.99 -17.84
CA GLY A 592 12.23 4.00 -19.29
C GLY A 592 10.99 3.40 -19.95
N ASN A 593 10.77 3.78 -21.20
CA ASN A 593 9.60 3.37 -21.98
C ASN A 593 9.68 1.94 -22.51
N ASP A 594 10.80 1.26 -22.26
CA ASP A 594 11.00 -0.15 -22.61
C ASP A 594 11.53 -0.92 -21.39
N PRO A 595 10.66 -1.48 -20.55
CA PRO A 595 11.07 -2.30 -19.40
C PRO A 595 11.99 -3.47 -19.73
N LEU A 596 11.94 -4.04 -20.95
CA LEU A 596 12.88 -5.09 -21.34
C LEU A 596 14.30 -4.54 -21.53
N ALA A 597 14.44 -3.38 -22.16
CA ALA A 597 15.73 -2.70 -22.30
C ALA A 597 16.30 -2.30 -20.93
N PHE A 598 15.45 -1.76 -20.04
CA PHE A 598 15.82 -1.44 -18.67
C PHE A 598 16.29 -2.69 -17.92
N ALA A 599 15.53 -3.79 -17.98
CA ALA A 599 15.86 -5.06 -17.32
C ALA A 599 17.25 -5.56 -17.78
N ARG A 600 17.48 -5.56 -19.11
CA ARG A 600 18.76 -5.99 -19.69
C ARG A 600 19.91 -5.13 -19.17
N GLN A 601 19.78 -3.81 -19.25
CA GLN A 601 20.80 -2.86 -18.77
C GLN A 601 21.08 -3.07 -17.27
N ARG A 602 20.01 -3.23 -16.47
CA ARG A 602 20.15 -3.43 -15.02
C ARG A 602 20.91 -4.72 -14.70
N MET A 603 20.60 -5.82 -15.39
CA MET A 603 21.27 -7.11 -15.21
C MET A 603 22.74 -7.05 -15.65
N GLU A 604 23.04 -6.30 -16.71
CA GLU A 604 24.42 -6.08 -17.17
C GLU A 604 25.23 -5.31 -16.11
N VAL A 605 24.66 -4.23 -15.55
CA VAL A 605 25.29 -3.47 -14.46
C VAL A 605 25.56 -4.39 -13.26
N ILE A 606 24.60 -5.19 -12.87
CA ILE A 606 24.75 -6.10 -11.72
C ILE A 606 25.85 -7.14 -11.99
N SER A 607 25.90 -7.67 -13.21
CA SER A 607 26.92 -8.67 -13.59
C SER A 607 28.33 -8.06 -13.55
N GLU A 608 28.50 -6.80 -13.94
CA GLU A 608 29.71 -6.06 -13.76
C GLU A 608 30.11 -5.96 -12.28
N LEU A 609 29.14 -5.58 -11.43
CA LEU A 609 29.40 -5.30 -10.01
C LEU A 609 29.80 -6.54 -9.22
N TRP A 610 29.12 -7.68 -9.40
CA TRP A 610 29.42 -8.85 -8.57
C TRP A 610 30.78 -9.52 -8.93
N MET A 611 31.32 -9.27 -10.11
CA MET A 611 32.64 -9.82 -10.48
C MET A 611 33.80 -9.18 -9.71
N GLU A 612 33.64 -7.92 -9.29
CA GLU A 612 34.66 -7.17 -8.55
C GLU A 612 34.34 -7.01 -7.06
N LEU A 613 33.28 -7.64 -6.59
CA LEU A 613 32.63 -7.33 -5.30
C LEU A 613 33.57 -7.53 -4.10
N VAL A 614 34.31 -8.65 -4.04
CA VAL A 614 35.17 -8.97 -2.89
C VAL A 614 36.21 -7.86 -2.68
N ASP A 615 36.94 -7.54 -3.74
CA ASP A 615 38.04 -6.54 -3.70
C ASP A 615 37.57 -5.12 -3.39
N LYS A 616 36.31 -4.79 -3.80
CA LYS A 616 35.83 -3.41 -3.77
C LYS A 616 34.94 -3.10 -2.56
N VAL A 617 34.36 -4.10 -1.87
CA VAL A 617 33.52 -3.85 -0.68
C VAL A 617 34.18 -4.27 0.63
N THR A 618 35.42 -4.76 0.59
CA THR A 618 36.21 -5.10 1.78
C THR A 618 37.60 -4.46 1.71
N GLU A 619 38.24 -4.30 2.87
CA GLU A 619 39.62 -3.86 2.98
C GLU A 619 40.29 -4.57 4.17
N GLU A 620 41.60 -4.44 4.28
CA GLU A 620 42.39 -5.08 5.36
C GLU A 620 41.80 -4.72 6.73
N GLY A 621 41.53 -5.74 7.56
CA GLY A 621 40.95 -5.59 8.90
C GLY A 621 39.43 -5.71 8.95
N MET A 622 38.74 -5.75 7.79
CA MET A 622 37.25 -5.93 7.77
C MET A 622 36.86 -7.39 7.62
N GLY A 623 35.69 -7.72 8.20
CA GLY A 623 35.07 -9.05 8.01
C GLY A 623 34.28 -9.11 6.69
N TYR A 624 34.10 -10.30 6.18
CA TYR A 624 33.47 -10.57 4.87
C TYR A 624 31.94 -10.47 4.87
N GLN A 625 31.29 -10.18 6.01
CA GLN A 625 29.82 -10.09 6.09
C GLN A 625 29.24 -9.04 5.11
N ARG A 626 30.02 -8.01 4.83
CA ARG A 626 29.66 -6.96 3.86
C ARG A 626 29.52 -7.52 2.43
N VAL A 627 30.39 -8.50 2.05
CA VAL A 627 30.32 -9.18 0.74
C VAL A 627 28.96 -9.88 0.58
N ARG A 628 28.56 -10.66 1.61
CA ARG A 628 27.28 -11.41 1.58
C ARG A 628 26.08 -10.47 1.43
N ARG A 629 26.08 -9.35 2.17
CA ARG A 629 24.98 -8.36 2.09
C ARG A 629 24.94 -7.70 0.70
N ALA A 630 26.07 -7.26 0.19
CA ALA A 630 26.17 -6.65 -1.14
C ALA A 630 25.74 -7.64 -2.23
N PHE A 631 26.21 -8.88 -2.17
CA PHE A 631 25.79 -9.95 -3.10
C PHE A 631 24.28 -10.19 -3.04
N GLY A 632 23.70 -10.25 -1.84
CA GLY A 632 22.24 -10.40 -1.66
C GLY A 632 21.46 -9.25 -2.29
N THR A 633 21.95 -8.01 -2.12
CA THR A 633 21.34 -6.82 -2.75
C THR A 633 21.37 -6.94 -4.28
N LEU A 634 22.50 -7.31 -4.84
CA LEU A 634 22.69 -7.48 -6.30
C LEU A 634 21.76 -8.60 -6.83
N LEU A 635 21.72 -9.74 -6.14
CA LEU A 635 20.89 -10.87 -6.56
C LEU A 635 19.39 -10.53 -6.52
N ASN A 636 18.94 -9.79 -5.50
CA ASN A 636 17.55 -9.34 -5.41
C ASN A 636 17.21 -8.37 -6.54
N GLU A 637 18.09 -7.43 -6.84
CA GLU A 637 17.87 -6.47 -7.94
C GLU A 637 17.86 -7.19 -9.30
N TYR A 638 18.73 -8.19 -9.47
CA TYR A 638 18.74 -9.05 -10.67
C TYR A 638 17.38 -9.76 -10.83
N SER A 639 16.87 -10.33 -9.74
CA SER A 639 15.55 -11.00 -9.73
C SER A 639 14.42 -10.04 -10.10
N ARG A 640 14.44 -8.80 -9.57
CA ARG A 640 13.44 -7.77 -9.91
C ARG A 640 13.46 -7.47 -11.42
N ALA A 641 14.67 -7.28 -11.98
CA ALA A 641 14.83 -7.02 -13.41
C ALA A 641 14.30 -8.20 -14.26
N MET A 642 14.62 -9.43 -13.87
CA MET A 642 14.13 -10.64 -14.53
C MET A 642 12.58 -10.71 -14.55
N PHE A 643 11.93 -10.32 -13.44
CA PHE A 643 10.47 -10.35 -13.33
C PHE A 643 9.77 -9.35 -14.27
N LEU A 644 10.41 -8.27 -14.67
CA LEU A 644 9.86 -7.33 -15.66
C LEU A 644 9.61 -8.04 -16.99
N ALA A 645 10.48 -8.94 -17.39
CA ALA A 645 10.29 -9.75 -18.62
C ALA A 645 9.13 -10.76 -18.49
N UNK A 646 8.94 -11.30 -17.51
CA UNK A 646 7.92 -12.20 -17.25
C UNK A 646 6.62 -11.65 -17.54
N ARG A 647 6.43 -10.34 -17.35
CA ARG A 647 5.14 -9.63 -17.45
C ARG A 647 4.63 -9.48 -18.90
N TYR A 648 5.53 -9.52 -19.85
CA TYR A 648 5.16 -9.44 -21.28
C TYR A 648 4.41 -10.67 -21.78
N ILE A 649 4.66 -11.83 -21.19
CA ILE A 649 4.11 -13.11 -21.67
C ILE A 649 2.63 -13.21 -21.26
N GLY A 650 1.76 -13.25 -22.26
CA GLY A 650 0.31 -13.17 -22.07
C GLY A 650 -0.13 -11.77 -21.63
N GLY A 651 0.72 -10.77 -21.77
CA GLY A 651 0.44 -9.40 -21.37
C GLY A 651 -0.48 -8.66 -22.35
N GLN A 652 -1.14 -7.64 -21.83
CA GLN A 652 -1.95 -6.72 -22.63
C GLN A 652 -1.73 -5.30 -22.09
N TYR A 653 -1.53 -4.34 -22.99
CA TYR A 653 -1.51 -2.92 -22.61
C TYR A 653 -2.93 -2.53 -22.24
N HIS A 654 -3.09 -1.88 -21.09
CA HIS A 654 -4.39 -1.48 -20.58
C HIS A 654 -4.53 0.05 -20.60
N HIS A 655 -5.64 0.52 -21.18
CA HIS A 655 -5.95 1.93 -21.34
C HIS A 655 -7.29 2.25 -20.66
N ARG A 656 -7.37 3.42 -20.05
CA ARG A 656 -8.58 3.91 -19.37
C ARG A 656 -9.34 4.92 -20.20
N ASP A 657 -8.94 5.10 -21.47
CA ASP A 657 -9.53 6.06 -22.40
C ASP A 657 -11.04 5.79 -22.54
N HIS A 658 -11.83 6.86 -22.58
CA HIS A 658 -13.26 6.74 -22.84
C HIS A 658 -13.55 6.85 -24.35
N ARG A 659 -14.64 6.25 -24.77
CA ARG A 659 -15.06 6.32 -26.17
C ARG A 659 -15.30 7.77 -26.57
N GLY A 660 -14.59 8.23 -27.60
CA GLY A 660 -14.67 9.60 -28.09
C GLY A 660 -13.54 10.52 -27.62
N ASP A 661 -12.66 10.05 -26.72
CA ASP A 661 -11.45 10.80 -26.36
C ASP A 661 -10.59 10.98 -27.62
N PRO A 662 -9.96 12.16 -27.84
CA PRO A 662 -9.05 12.36 -28.98
C PRO A 662 -7.92 11.33 -28.95
N ASP A 663 -7.74 10.62 -30.08
CA ASP A 663 -6.75 9.53 -30.20
C ASP A 663 -6.96 8.38 -29.20
N GLY A 664 -8.19 8.20 -28.72
CA GLY A 664 -8.57 7.19 -27.75
C GLY A 664 -8.30 5.76 -28.22
N ARG A 665 -7.76 4.94 -27.29
CA ARG A 665 -7.37 3.54 -27.55
C ARG A 665 -8.42 2.59 -26.96
N LEU A 666 -8.45 1.38 -27.49
CA LEU A 666 -9.27 0.31 -26.89
C LEU A 666 -8.72 -0.06 -25.51
N PRO A 667 -9.59 -0.46 -24.56
CA PRO A 667 -9.15 -0.80 -23.20
C PRO A 667 -8.05 -1.84 -23.13
N PHE A 668 -8.05 -2.82 -24.03
CA PHE A 668 -7.06 -3.91 -24.03
C PHE A 668 -6.44 -4.05 -25.40
N VAL A 669 -5.12 -3.91 -25.45
CA VAL A 669 -4.33 -4.12 -26.67
C VAL A 669 -3.28 -5.21 -26.36
N PRO A 670 -3.39 -6.40 -26.95
CA PRO A 670 -2.43 -7.47 -26.68
C PRO A 670 -1.00 -7.04 -27.01
N VAL A 671 -0.05 -7.49 -26.19
CA VAL A 671 1.38 -7.27 -26.47
C VAL A 671 1.75 -8.00 -27.77
N PRO A 672 2.37 -7.32 -28.75
CA PRO A 672 2.76 -7.98 -30.00
C PRO A 672 3.66 -9.19 -29.77
N ALA A 673 3.50 -10.23 -30.60
CA ALA A 673 4.25 -11.49 -30.47
C ALA A 673 5.77 -11.26 -30.47
N ASP A 674 6.28 -10.35 -31.31
CA ASP A 674 7.71 -10.09 -31.41
C ASP A 674 8.26 -9.53 -30.07
N LYS A 675 7.47 -8.70 -29.37
CA LYS A 675 7.85 -8.17 -28.04
C LYS A 675 7.82 -9.28 -26.97
N GLN A 676 6.84 -10.20 -27.07
CA GLN A 676 6.79 -11.35 -26.17
C GLN A 676 7.95 -12.32 -26.44
N ARG A 677 8.31 -12.53 -27.72
CA ARG A 677 9.50 -13.33 -28.11
C ARG A 677 10.79 -12.68 -27.61
N GLU A 678 10.88 -11.36 -27.66
CA GLU A 678 12.01 -10.61 -27.10
C GLU A 678 12.11 -10.87 -25.59
N ALA A 679 10.99 -10.83 -24.87
CA ALA A 679 10.95 -11.12 -23.44
C ALA A 679 11.40 -12.57 -23.16
N LEU A 680 10.96 -13.54 -23.95
CA LEU A 680 11.38 -14.93 -23.80
C LEU A 680 12.90 -15.09 -24.05
N ARG A 681 13.48 -14.37 -25.00
CA ARG A 681 14.91 -14.33 -25.18
C ARG A 681 15.67 -13.78 -23.96
N UNK A 682 15.13 -12.77 -23.31
CA UNK A 682 15.65 -12.25 -22.18
C UNK A 682 15.74 -13.19 -21.15
N LEU A 683 14.67 -13.83 -20.90
CA LEU A 683 14.55 -14.87 -19.90
C LEU A 683 15.46 -16.08 -20.17
N LYS A 684 15.49 -16.54 -21.37
CA LYS A 684 16.39 -17.63 -21.77
C LYS A 684 17.85 -17.30 -21.44
N GLU A 685 18.31 -16.10 -21.80
CA GLU A 685 19.71 -15.67 -21.65
C GLU A 685 20.08 -15.38 -20.18
N HIS A 686 19.21 -14.69 -19.44
CA HIS A 686 19.54 -14.13 -18.12
C HIS A 686 18.92 -14.88 -16.94
N ALA A 687 17.95 -15.76 -17.17
CA ALA A 687 17.27 -16.48 -16.06
C ALA A 687 17.45 -18.01 -16.18
N LEU A 688 17.37 -18.55 -17.39
CA LEU A 688 17.38 -20.01 -17.59
C LEU A 688 18.75 -20.54 -18.02
N SER A 689 19.64 -19.68 -18.51
CA SER A 689 20.98 -20.08 -18.97
C SER A 689 21.94 -20.31 -17.81
N ASP A 690 22.87 -21.24 -17.98
CA ASP A 690 23.97 -21.47 -17.08
C ASP A 690 24.86 -20.22 -16.92
N SER A 691 25.17 -19.55 -18.03
CA SER A 691 26.07 -18.41 -18.07
C SER A 691 25.60 -17.21 -17.26
N ALA A 692 24.29 -17.14 -16.94
CA ALA A 692 23.72 -16.06 -16.12
C ALA A 692 24.24 -16.06 -14.68
N PHE A 693 24.69 -17.20 -14.17
CA PHE A 693 25.01 -17.41 -12.74
C PHE A 693 26.43 -17.99 -12.56
N ASP A 694 27.37 -17.55 -13.39
CA ASP A 694 28.78 -18.00 -13.29
C ASP A 694 29.55 -17.07 -12.35
N PHE A 695 29.66 -17.46 -11.09
CA PHE A 695 30.29 -16.67 -10.02
C PHE A 695 31.73 -17.16 -9.75
N PRO A 696 32.68 -16.23 -9.51
CA PRO A 696 34.04 -16.61 -9.13
C PRO A 696 34.03 -17.40 -7.80
N PRO A 697 34.84 -18.47 -7.67
CA PRO A 697 34.93 -19.22 -6.42
C PRO A 697 35.29 -18.33 -5.21
N GLU A 698 36.10 -17.34 -5.39
CA GLU A 698 36.48 -16.39 -4.33
C GLU A 698 35.25 -15.66 -3.78
N LEU A 699 34.37 -15.18 -4.65
CA LEU A 699 33.13 -14.52 -4.24
C LEU A 699 32.29 -15.48 -3.39
N LEU A 700 32.09 -16.71 -3.87
CA LEU A 700 31.22 -17.68 -3.18
C LEU A 700 31.79 -18.06 -1.80
N ASN A 701 33.13 -18.15 -1.68
CA ASN A 701 33.81 -18.46 -0.42
C ASN A 701 33.86 -17.25 0.54
N SER A 702 33.55 -16.04 0.06
CA SER A 702 33.56 -14.81 0.85
C SER A 702 32.18 -14.42 1.39
N LEU A 703 31.13 -15.21 1.16
CA LEU A 703 29.74 -14.89 1.57
C LEU A 703 29.50 -15.19 3.05
N ALA A 704 30.23 -14.52 3.95
CA ALA A 704 30.20 -14.78 5.39
C ALA A 704 28.90 -14.31 6.05
N PHE A 705 28.38 -15.14 6.93
CA PHE A 705 27.20 -14.78 7.74
C PHE A 705 27.61 -13.83 8.88
N ASN A 706 26.61 -13.14 9.48
CA ASN A 706 26.85 -12.27 10.63
C ASN A 706 27.11 -13.13 11.88
N HIS A 707 28.24 -12.90 12.53
CA HIS A 707 28.66 -13.63 13.73
C HIS A 707 28.04 -13.08 15.03
N TRP A 708 27.54 -11.85 15.01
CA TRP A 708 26.94 -11.24 16.20
C TRP A 708 25.58 -11.86 16.52
N ARG A 709 25.39 -12.22 17.79
CA ARG A 709 24.14 -12.83 18.29
C ARG A 709 23.73 -12.15 19.59
N HIS A 710 22.74 -11.29 19.50
CA HIS A 710 22.21 -10.58 20.67
C HIS A 710 20.84 -9.99 20.32
N TRP A 711 20.17 -9.39 21.32
CA TRP A 711 18.91 -8.66 21.08
C TRP A 711 19.14 -7.62 19.97
N GLY A 712 18.11 -7.37 19.19
CA GLY A 712 18.16 -6.40 18.07
C GLY A 712 18.78 -6.99 16.79
N ILE A 713 19.38 -8.19 16.83
CA ILE A 713 19.83 -8.93 15.64
C ILE A 713 18.93 -10.16 15.48
N ARG A 714 17.87 -9.94 14.77
CA ARG A 714 16.92 -11.02 14.49
C ARG A 714 17.36 -11.89 13.31
N UNK A 715 18.31 -12.45 13.37
CA UNK A 715 18.67 -13.37 12.49
C UNK A 715 17.93 -14.57 12.74
N ARG A 716 16.94 -14.79 12.03
CA ARG A 716 16.54 -16.20 11.90
C ARG A 716 17.78 -16.96 11.52
N GLN A 717 18.25 -17.78 12.38
CA GLN A 717 19.38 -18.61 12.04
C GLN A 717 19.06 -19.32 10.73
N PRO A 718 19.82 -19.06 9.67
CA PRO A 718 19.61 -19.81 8.43
C PRO A 718 19.85 -21.28 8.74
N GLN A 719 19.11 -22.17 8.11
CA GLN A 719 19.35 -23.62 8.26
C GLN A 719 20.79 -23.97 7.90
N ARG A 720 21.41 -23.17 7.02
CA ARG A 720 22.83 -23.28 6.67
C ARG A 720 23.51 -21.94 6.94
N LEU A 721 24.70 -21.97 7.53
CA LEU A 721 25.49 -20.76 7.78
C LEU A 721 26.12 -20.20 6.51
N ASP A 722 26.48 -21.12 5.57
CA ASP A 722 26.96 -20.73 4.22
C ASP A 722 25.81 -20.32 3.27
N UNK A 723 25.80 -19.59 2.09
CA UNK A 723 24.96 -19.17 1.30
C UNK A 723 24.40 -20.22 0.70
N PRO A 724 23.24 -20.47 0.79
CA PRO A 724 22.52 -21.53 0.09
C PRO A 724 22.26 -21.16 -1.37
N LEU A 725 23.29 -21.02 -2.12
CA LEU A 725 23.28 -20.45 -3.48
C LEU A 725 22.27 -21.16 -4.39
N HIS A 726 22.33 -22.51 -4.43
CA HIS A 726 21.37 -23.28 -5.24
C HIS A 726 19.89 -23.04 -4.85
N UNK A 727 19.65 -22.85 -3.83
CA UNK A 727 18.36 -22.60 -3.36
C UNK A 727 17.87 -21.28 -3.79
N LEU A 728 18.72 -20.32 -3.60
CA LEU A 728 18.35 -18.96 -3.98
C LEU A 728 18.09 -18.83 -5.49
N ILE A 729 19.00 -19.31 -6.30
CA ILE A 729 18.87 -19.27 -7.78
C ILE A 729 17.66 -20.10 -8.22
N LEU A 730 17.50 -21.29 -7.70
CA LEU A 730 16.40 -22.17 -8.08
C LEU A 730 15.04 -21.58 -7.68
N ASN A 731 14.96 -20.91 -6.53
CA ASN A 731 13.73 -20.21 -6.13
C ASN A 731 13.35 -19.12 -7.14
N ASN A 732 14.31 -18.35 -7.60
CA ASN A 732 14.07 -17.33 -8.62
C ASN A 732 13.61 -17.95 -9.95
N GLN A 733 14.26 -19.01 -10.38
CA GLN A 733 13.88 -19.76 -11.58
C GLN A 733 12.50 -20.45 -11.43
N UNK A 734 12.25 -20.89 -10.49
CA UNK A 734 11.01 -21.48 -10.25
C UNK A 734 9.95 -20.52 -10.34
N GLN A 735 10.08 -19.43 -9.64
CA GLN A 735 9.07 -18.37 -9.80
C GLN A 735 8.88 -17.91 -11.26
N UNK A 736 9.83 -17.95 -11.93
CA UNK A 736 9.79 -17.68 -13.25
C UNK A 736 9.02 -18.61 -14.06
N LEU A 737 9.20 -19.82 -13.80
CA LEU A 737 8.45 -20.87 -14.51
C LEU A 737 6.98 -20.91 -14.04
N GLU A 738 6.74 -20.80 -12.77
CA GLU A 738 5.37 -20.75 -12.22
C GLU A 738 4.54 -19.63 -12.84
N ARG A 739 5.14 -18.46 -13.04
CA ARG A 739 4.46 -17.31 -13.69
C ARG A 739 4.11 -17.65 -15.14
N LEU A 740 5.04 -18.25 -15.87
CA LEU A 740 4.84 -18.57 -17.31
C LEU A 740 3.75 -19.62 -17.51
N PHE A 741 3.62 -20.58 -16.60
CA PHE A 741 2.65 -21.68 -16.71
C PHE A 741 1.43 -21.52 -15.78
N TYR A 742 1.26 -20.33 -15.19
CA TYR A 742 0.12 -20.10 -14.29
C TYR A 742 -1.20 -20.09 -15.07
N PRO A 743 -2.28 -20.69 -14.53
CA PRO A 743 -3.56 -20.79 -15.26
C PRO A 743 -4.06 -19.47 -15.89
N ASN A 744 -4.02 -18.34 -15.13
CA ASN A 744 -4.48 -17.05 -15.67
C ASN A 744 -3.64 -16.56 -16.86
N VAL A 745 -2.34 -16.82 -16.84
CA VAL A 745 -1.43 -16.43 -17.92
C VAL A 745 -1.73 -17.26 -19.17
N LEU A 746 -1.84 -18.57 -19.00
CA LEU A 746 -2.14 -19.50 -20.12
C LEU A 746 -3.53 -19.21 -20.72
N ALA A 747 -4.53 -18.94 -19.88
CA ALA A 747 -5.87 -18.57 -20.34
C ALA A 747 -5.84 -17.25 -21.14
N ARG A 748 -5.07 -16.24 -20.68
CA ARG A 748 -4.93 -14.98 -21.44
C ARG A 748 -4.24 -15.20 -22.80
N ILE A 749 -3.23 -16.07 -22.86
CA ILE A 749 -2.60 -16.43 -24.15
C ILE A 749 -3.63 -17.03 -25.08
N GLN A 750 -4.42 -18.00 -24.60
CA GLN A 750 -5.48 -18.63 -25.40
C GLN A 750 -6.52 -17.61 -25.89
N ASP A 751 -6.99 -16.72 -24.98
CA ASP A 751 -7.96 -15.69 -25.33
C ASP A 751 -7.39 -14.69 -26.34
N THR A 752 -6.07 -14.40 -26.25
CA THR A 752 -5.41 -13.45 -27.15
C THR A 752 -5.36 -13.96 -28.58
N GLU A 753 -5.40 -15.29 -28.80
CA GLU A 753 -5.48 -15.87 -30.12
C GLU A 753 -6.78 -15.46 -30.88
N LEU A 754 -7.82 -15.05 -30.17
CA LEU A 754 -9.07 -14.53 -30.74
C LEU A 754 -8.99 -13.02 -31.07
N LYS A 755 -7.94 -12.32 -30.58
CA LYS A 755 -7.81 -10.86 -30.71
C LYS A 755 -6.84 -10.42 -31.80
N PHE A 756 -5.97 -11.33 -32.28
CA PHE A 756 -4.96 -11.08 -33.31
C PHE A 756 -5.07 -12.13 -34.43
N ASP A 757 -4.52 -11.81 -35.64
CA ASP A 757 -4.27 -12.80 -36.64
C ASP A 757 -3.24 -13.84 -36.18
N UNK A 758 -3.32 -14.92 -36.49
CA UNK A 758 -2.50 -15.95 -36.07
C UNK A 758 -1.04 -15.73 -36.16
N ALA A 759 -0.68 -15.06 -37.25
CA ALA A 759 0.74 -14.70 -37.40
C ALA A 759 1.30 -13.79 -36.29
N ASN A 760 0.47 -12.99 -35.73
CA ASN A 760 0.82 -12.01 -34.69
C ASN A 760 0.56 -12.45 -33.25
N UNK A 761 0.26 -13.68 -32.94
CA UNK A 761 -0.01 -14.11 -31.66
C UNK A 761 1.09 -14.94 -31.21
N LEU A 762 1.40 -14.75 -30.02
CA LEU A 762 2.19 -15.78 -29.34
C LEU A 762 1.23 -16.88 -28.90
N THR A 763 1.41 -18.05 -29.41
CA THR A 763 0.49 -19.17 -29.11
C THR A 763 0.99 -19.98 -27.90
N MET A 764 0.08 -20.72 -27.27
CA MET A 764 0.45 -21.65 -26.20
C MET A 764 1.47 -22.71 -26.68
N PRO A 765 1.27 -23.36 -27.84
CA PRO A 765 2.28 -24.29 -28.36
C PRO A 765 3.66 -23.67 -28.51
N GLU A 766 3.74 -22.43 -28.98
CA GLU A 766 5.01 -21.72 -29.12
C GLU A 766 5.68 -21.46 -27.75
N LEU A 767 4.90 -21.02 -26.77
CA LEU A 767 5.41 -20.79 -25.39
C LEU A 767 5.98 -22.09 -24.80
N PHE A 768 5.22 -23.18 -24.84
CA PHE A 768 5.63 -24.49 -24.33
C PHE A 768 6.93 -24.94 -25.00
N SER A 769 7.01 -24.85 -26.32
CA SER A 769 8.21 -25.22 -27.08
C SER A 769 9.44 -24.35 -26.76
N UNK A 770 9.22 -23.10 -26.54
CA UNK A 770 10.19 -22.25 -26.29
C UNK A 770 10.88 -22.52 -25.09
N ILE A 771 10.08 -22.73 -24.04
CA ILE A 771 10.55 -23.03 -22.69
C ILE A 771 11.20 -24.42 -22.65
N THR A 772 10.56 -25.42 -23.19
CA THR A 772 11.12 -26.77 -23.23
C THR A 772 12.51 -26.80 -23.90
N ASP A 773 12.64 -26.11 -25.03
CA ASP A 773 13.92 -26.04 -25.76
C ASP A 773 14.98 -25.25 -24.97
N ALA A 774 14.58 -24.16 -24.28
CA ALA A 774 15.51 -23.38 -23.43
C ALA A 774 16.00 -24.21 -22.22
N VAL A 775 15.06 -24.91 -21.56
CA VAL A 775 15.36 -25.67 -20.33
C VAL A 775 16.14 -26.96 -20.62
N TRP A 776 15.91 -27.60 -21.77
CA TRP A 776 16.51 -28.89 -22.12
C TRP A 776 17.50 -28.78 -23.30
N SER A 777 18.11 -27.59 -23.48
CA SER A 777 19.00 -27.29 -24.61
C SER A 777 20.20 -28.26 -24.72
N GLU A 778 20.72 -28.76 -23.58
CA GLU A 778 21.87 -29.67 -23.56
C GLU A 778 21.59 -31.01 -24.28
N LEU A 779 20.32 -31.41 -24.35
CA LEU A 779 19.98 -32.67 -25.04
C LEU A 779 20.29 -32.64 -26.54
N GLY A 780 20.30 -31.43 -27.15
CA GLY A 780 20.68 -31.20 -28.55
C GLY A 780 22.17 -31.02 -28.81
N HIS A 781 22.99 -30.82 -27.76
CA HIS A 781 24.42 -30.52 -27.92
C HIS A 781 25.26 -31.79 -27.97
N LYS A 782 26.38 -31.76 -28.68
CA LYS A 782 27.39 -32.81 -28.65
C LYS A 782 28.17 -32.75 -27.33
N LEU A 783 28.66 -33.89 -26.85
CA LEU A 783 29.58 -33.93 -25.71
C LEU A 783 30.88 -33.18 -26.09
N GLY A 784 31.35 -32.33 -25.21
CA GLY A 784 32.54 -31.49 -25.41
C GLY A 784 32.25 -30.05 -25.74
N GLY A 785 30.99 -29.60 -25.66
CA GLY A 785 30.64 -28.17 -25.72
C GLY A 785 31.14 -27.42 -24.49
N GLN A 786 30.95 -26.10 -24.47
CA GLN A 786 31.48 -25.17 -23.45
C GLN A 786 31.44 -25.74 -22.02
N ARG A 787 32.61 -26.01 -21.48
CA ARG A 787 32.77 -26.38 -20.06
C ARG A 787 32.69 -25.11 -19.20
N ARG A 788 31.95 -25.15 -18.12
CA ARG A 788 32.11 -24.12 -17.08
C ARG A 788 33.49 -24.24 -16.45
N LEU A 789 34.04 -23.11 -16.01
CA LEU A 789 35.34 -23.04 -15.35
C LEU A 789 35.49 -24.02 -14.17
N ASN A 790 34.41 -24.41 -13.52
CA ASN A 790 34.43 -25.18 -12.27
C ASN A 790 33.54 -26.43 -12.24
N SER A 791 33.12 -26.95 -13.39
CA SER A 791 32.25 -28.14 -13.43
C SER A 791 32.56 -29.03 -14.63
N ASP A 792 32.83 -30.28 -14.35
CA ASP A 792 33.04 -31.31 -15.35
C ASP A 792 31.72 -32.01 -15.78
N SER A 793 30.59 -31.61 -15.17
CA SER A 793 29.27 -32.20 -15.53
C SER A 793 28.77 -31.66 -16.85
N PHE A 794 28.25 -32.51 -17.72
CA PHE A 794 27.66 -32.13 -19.00
C PHE A 794 26.42 -31.23 -18.81
N ILE A 795 25.57 -31.60 -17.81
CA ILE A 795 24.46 -30.73 -17.36
C ILE A 795 24.81 -30.21 -15.97
N SER A 796 25.00 -28.90 -15.80
CA SER A 796 25.41 -28.29 -14.54
C SER A 796 24.36 -28.48 -13.43
N SER A 797 24.77 -28.30 -12.19
CA SER A 797 23.90 -28.42 -11.01
C SER A 797 22.71 -27.45 -11.05
N PHE A 798 22.92 -26.19 -11.53
CA PHE A 798 21.82 -25.22 -11.68
C PHE A 798 20.82 -25.71 -12.76
N ARG A 799 21.32 -26.18 -13.86
CA ARG A 799 20.50 -26.67 -14.99
C ARG A 799 19.70 -27.90 -14.59
N ARG A 800 20.34 -28.87 -13.88
CA ARG A 800 19.64 -30.06 -13.36
C ARG A 800 18.50 -29.65 -12.41
N GLY A 801 18.72 -28.67 -11.56
CA GLY A 801 17.69 -28.10 -10.69
C GLY A 801 16.51 -27.54 -11.48
N LEU A 802 16.83 -26.66 -12.44
CA LEU A 802 15.84 -26.02 -13.32
C LEU A 802 15.02 -27.05 -14.10
N GLN A 803 15.68 -28.06 -14.69
CA GLN A 803 15.02 -29.13 -15.44
C GLN A 803 14.03 -29.91 -14.58
N ARG A 804 14.40 -30.19 -13.30
CA ARG A 804 13.49 -30.86 -12.36
C ARG A 804 12.26 -30.00 -12.02
N GLU A 805 12.45 -28.71 -11.85
CA GLU A 805 11.30 -27.79 -11.58
C GLU A 805 10.38 -27.73 -12.81
N HIS A 806 10.93 -27.65 -14.02
CA HIS A 806 10.14 -27.69 -15.25
C HIS A 806 9.32 -28.98 -15.35
N LEU A 807 9.96 -30.14 -15.06
CA LEU A 807 9.23 -31.43 -15.05
C LEU A 807 8.10 -31.44 -14.03
N LYS A 808 8.32 -30.89 -12.81
CA LYS A 808 7.27 -30.80 -11.79
C LYS A 808 6.05 -30.04 -12.32
N ILE A 809 6.29 -28.92 -13.01
CA ILE A 809 5.22 -28.10 -13.59
C ILE A 809 4.47 -28.88 -14.68
N LEU A 810 5.19 -29.47 -15.63
CA LEU A 810 4.57 -30.24 -16.72
C LEU A 810 3.77 -31.45 -16.20
N VAL A 811 4.34 -32.17 -15.23
CA VAL A 811 3.69 -33.33 -14.59
C VAL A 811 2.42 -32.85 -13.85
N LYS A 812 2.51 -31.75 -13.14
CA LYS A 812 1.35 -31.15 -12.44
C LYS A 812 0.25 -30.79 -13.43
N LEU A 813 0.60 -30.15 -14.54
CA LEU A 813 -0.38 -29.78 -15.60
C LEU A 813 -1.07 -31.00 -16.20
N VAL A 814 -0.35 -32.10 -16.34
CA VAL A 814 -0.92 -33.36 -16.89
C VAL A 814 -1.85 -34.04 -15.87
N LEU A 815 -1.43 -34.13 -14.62
CA LEU A 815 -2.07 -35.00 -13.60
C LEU A 815 -3.14 -34.30 -12.76
N GLU A 816 -3.06 -32.96 -12.60
CA GLU A 816 -3.95 -32.18 -11.72
C GLU A 816 -4.90 -31.31 -12.53
N VAL A 817 -6.10 -31.16 -12.00
CA VAL A 817 -7.06 -30.19 -12.56
C VAL A 817 -6.86 -28.83 -11.87
N UNK A 818 -6.27 -27.94 -12.45
CA UNK A 818 -6.04 -26.67 -11.91
C UNK A 818 -7.21 -25.79 -12.25
N UNK A 819 -7.75 -25.23 -11.62
CA UNK A 819 -8.82 -24.39 -11.83
C UNK A 819 -8.45 -23.32 -12.75
N GLY A 820 -8.96 -23.14 -13.78
CA GLY A 820 -8.72 -22.19 -14.83
C GLY A 820 -7.61 -22.54 -15.85
N UNK A 821 -6.94 -23.62 -15.91
CA UNK A 821 -6.04 -23.95 -16.71
C UNK A 821 -6.69 -24.28 -17.87
N PRO A 822 -6.40 -23.87 -19.03
CA PRO A 822 -6.95 -24.37 -20.30
C PRO A 822 -6.59 -25.83 -20.51
N GLU A 823 -7.53 -26.62 -20.98
CA GLU A 823 -7.29 -28.05 -21.28
C GLU A 823 -6.20 -28.25 -22.33
N ASP A 824 -6.05 -27.30 -23.26
CA ASP A 824 -4.97 -27.33 -24.25
C ASP A 824 -3.59 -27.31 -23.57
N ALA A 825 -3.43 -26.61 -22.43
CA ALA A 825 -2.17 -26.60 -21.66
C ALA A 825 -1.81 -28.01 -21.18
N ARG A 826 -2.81 -28.81 -20.75
CA ARG A 826 -2.62 -30.21 -20.36
C ARG A 826 -2.11 -31.03 -21.55
N SER A 827 -2.76 -30.91 -22.71
CA SER A 827 -2.37 -31.60 -23.93
C SER A 827 -0.94 -31.25 -24.37
N LEU A 828 -0.58 -29.97 -24.26
CA LEU A 828 0.76 -29.46 -24.60
C LEU A 828 1.80 -29.96 -23.60
N ALA A 829 1.48 -29.96 -22.30
CA ALA A 829 2.36 -30.50 -21.28
C ALA A 829 2.62 -31.99 -21.50
N TRP A 830 1.58 -32.75 -21.83
CA TRP A 830 1.71 -34.16 -22.17
C TRP A 830 2.61 -34.36 -23.42
N ARG A 831 2.39 -33.57 -24.45
CA ARG A 831 3.22 -33.55 -25.70
C ARG A 831 4.69 -33.27 -25.35
N ASP A 832 4.94 -32.24 -24.51
CA ASP A 832 6.31 -31.81 -24.17
C ASP A 832 7.02 -32.84 -23.27
N LEU A 833 6.30 -33.51 -22.40
CA LEU A 833 6.87 -34.65 -21.60
C LEU A 833 7.30 -35.76 -22.58
N GLY A 834 6.51 -36.09 -23.55
CA GLY A 834 6.88 -37.02 -24.64
C GLY A 834 8.15 -36.57 -25.40
N UNK A 835 8.26 -35.27 -25.60
CA UNK A 835 9.27 -34.71 -26.31
C UNK A 835 10.54 -34.81 -25.68
N ILE A 836 10.47 -34.47 -24.35
CA ILE A 836 11.62 -34.56 -23.47
C ILE A 836 12.07 -36.01 -23.28
N SER A 837 11.15 -36.89 -23.06
CA SER A 837 11.44 -38.37 -22.96
C SER A 837 12.22 -38.92 -24.15
N UNK A 838 11.91 -38.45 -25.13
CA UNK A 838 12.47 -38.85 -26.29
C UNK A 838 13.84 -38.41 -26.49
N ARG A 839 14.01 -37.26 -26.29
CA ARG A 839 15.37 -36.60 -26.31
C ARG A 839 16.31 -37.16 -25.26
N ILE A 840 15.82 -37.41 -24.08
CA ILE A 840 16.61 -38.05 -22.99
C ILE A 840 17.03 -39.47 -23.42
N ASP A 841 16.12 -40.26 -23.90
CA ASP A 841 16.41 -41.66 -24.32
C ASP A 841 17.48 -41.69 -25.42
N GLU A 842 17.33 -40.81 -26.43
CA GLU A 842 18.33 -40.63 -27.50
C GLU A 842 19.71 -40.23 -26.91
N LYS A 843 19.73 -39.33 -25.97
CA LYS A 843 20.95 -38.83 -25.35
C LYS A 843 21.64 -39.95 -24.52
N ILE A 844 20.89 -40.71 -23.78
CA ILE A 844 21.42 -41.87 -22.99
C ILE A 844 21.98 -42.92 -23.92
N ARG A 845 21.29 -43.28 -24.97
CA ARG A 845 21.76 -44.24 -26.01
C ARG A 845 23.00 -43.74 -26.76
N UNK A 846 22.89 -42.45 -27.09
CA UNK A 846 23.92 -41.86 -27.88
C UNK A 846 25.16 -41.54 -27.10
N UNK A 847 25.00 -41.42 -25.76
CA UNK A 847 26.10 -41.07 -24.98
C UNK A 847 26.44 -42.10 -23.96
N UNK A 848 25.89 -43.22 -23.97
CA UNK A 848 26.11 -44.29 -23.14
C UNK A 848 27.07 -43.99 -22.08
N ASN A 849 28.26 -44.33 -22.07
CA ASN A 849 29.30 -44.23 -21.06
C ASN A 849 30.13 -42.93 -21.04
N UNK A 850 29.64 -41.98 -21.64
CA UNK A 850 30.26 -40.83 -21.75
C UNK A 850 29.64 -39.70 -20.93
N LEU A 851 28.67 -40.01 -20.38
CA LEU A 851 28.02 -39.08 -19.42
C LEU A 851 28.61 -39.22 -18.02
N ASP A 852 28.80 -38.08 -17.36
CA ASP A 852 29.19 -38.06 -15.95
C ASP A 852 28.06 -38.63 -15.07
N ASP A 853 28.42 -39.07 -13.86
CA ASP A 853 27.51 -39.69 -12.91
C ASP A 853 26.29 -38.83 -12.56
N TYR A 854 26.50 -37.52 -12.39
CA TYR A 854 25.42 -36.58 -12.07
C TYR A 854 24.43 -36.46 -13.21
N THR A 855 24.94 -36.28 -14.43
CA THR A 855 24.09 -36.17 -15.65
C THR A 855 23.35 -37.51 -15.90
N SER A 856 24.06 -38.63 -15.82
CA SER A 856 23.45 -39.93 -16.04
C SER A 856 22.32 -40.23 -15.04
N ALA A 857 22.58 -40.00 -13.75
CA ALA A 857 21.59 -40.20 -12.68
C ALA A 857 20.38 -39.26 -12.88
N HIS A 858 20.63 -37.98 -13.25
CA HIS A 858 19.61 -36.96 -13.47
C HIS A 858 18.70 -37.35 -14.64
N LEU A 859 19.28 -37.72 -15.76
CA LEU A 859 18.51 -38.10 -16.95
C LEU A 859 17.71 -39.38 -16.71
N GLY A 860 18.30 -40.38 -16.04
CA GLY A 860 17.60 -41.59 -15.61
C GLY A 860 16.37 -41.31 -14.71
N UNK A 861 16.51 -40.33 -13.87
CA UNK A 861 15.51 -39.97 -13.03
C UNK A 861 14.43 -39.27 -13.68
N SER A 862 14.82 -38.46 -14.47
CA SER A 862 13.87 -37.69 -15.26
C SER A 862 13.03 -38.58 -16.20
N LEU A 863 13.68 -39.46 -16.94
CA LEU A 863 13.02 -40.41 -17.83
C LEU A 863 11.98 -41.23 -17.07
N ALA A 864 12.36 -41.85 -15.95
CA ALA A 864 11.46 -42.69 -15.15
C ALA A 864 10.26 -41.90 -14.62
N ARG A 865 10.48 -40.66 -14.23
CA ARG A 865 9.44 -39.73 -13.74
C ARG A 865 8.44 -39.37 -14.85
N ILE A 866 8.94 -39.07 -16.05
CA ILE A 866 8.11 -38.76 -17.22
C ILE A 866 7.25 -39.99 -17.59
N GLN A 867 7.86 -41.17 -17.65
CA GLN A 867 7.14 -42.41 -17.98
C GLN A 867 5.98 -42.67 -17.00
N LYS A 868 6.24 -42.56 -15.72
CA LYS A 868 5.20 -42.71 -14.65
C LYS A 868 4.07 -41.70 -14.85
N ALA A 869 4.40 -40.44 -15.20
CA ALA A 869 3.40 -39.38 -15.41
C ALA A 869 2.54 -39.66 -16.64
N LEU A 870 3.17 -40.13 -17.75
CA LEU A 870 2.47 -40.45 -19.01
C LEU A 870 1.59 -41.70 -18.87
N ASP A 871 1.97 -42.66 -18.03
CA ASP A 871 1.23 -43.89 -17.76
C ASP A 871 0.16 -43.74 -16.65
N ALA A 872 0.13 -42.63 -15.96
CA ALA A 872 -0.79 -42.41 -14.84
C ALA A 872 -2.25 -42.27 -15.35
N SER A 873 -3.20 -42.84 -14.60
CA SER A 873 -4.63 -42.65 -14.90
C SER A 873 -5.05 -41.23 -14.51
N PHE A 874 -5.81 -40.61 -15.40
CA PHE A 874 -6.32 -39.24 -15.14
C PHE A 874 -7.41 -39.26 -14.07
N HIS A 875 -7.30 -38.40 -13.10
CA HIS A 875 -8.38 -38.14 -12.14
C HIS A 875 -9.40 -37.19 -12.78
N ILE A 876 -10.60 -37.70 -12.97
CA ILE A 876 -11.74 -36.89 -13.43
C ILE A 876 -12.43 -36.34 -12.19
N GLU A 877 -12.31 -35.05 -11.99
CA GLU A 877 -13.08 -34.38 -10.92
C GLU A 877 -14.58 -34.45 -11.27
N ARG A 878 -15.37 -35.02 -10.37
CA ARG A 878 -16.83 -34.89 -10.47
C ARG A 878 -17.20 -33.44 -10.17
N ARG A 879 -17.77 -32.74 -11.11
CA ARG A 879 -18.28 -31.37 -10.95
C ARG A 879 -19.33 -31.30 -9.86
#